data_45174d81af1bfa34042efd32ff5e5ead
#
_entry.id   45174d81af1bfa34042efd32ff5e5ead
#
_cell.length_a   1.000
_cell.length_b   1.000
_cell.length_c   1.000
_cell.angle_alpha   90.00
_cell.angle_beta   90.00
_cell.angle_gamma   90.00
#
_symmetry.space_group_name_H-M   'P 1'
#
loop_
_entity.id
_entity.type
_entity.pdbx_description
1 polymer ?
#
loop_
_entity_poly.entity_id
_entity_poly.type
_entity_poly.pdbx_seq_one_letter_code
_entity_poly.pdbx_strand_id
1 'polypeptide(L)'
;MRKIYKLYIGIILSVIAVACSDNLDSDKYFKDRRSLEDVFTDKESTEEWLAHAYSFLGGYNLEVSNMLNTITNFADDIYFGGNSLDAYKTFKTGTYDESYRHSWGDSYKGIRQASIFIQNIDMNTKYTEEERADMKAQARFVRAYYYWLLLRKYGPVPLLPDEGLDYTSDYDDLAIQRSSYDECVEYIESEMRLAAKDLPLTRAINQVARPTRGAALAARARALIYSASPINNPRPGDPDKFSDLVDYEGNCLMSQEYNEYKWARAAAAARDVMELPGENNGHRYELYHKKATNIAEPGYPATITPYQDGDFSTKTWNEGGYSDIDPYESYRAVFNGSLAMYQNPELIFSRGRNQGVNSIAEMVKLQMPKTLGGGNNAYGMTQKMCDAYYMANGDEFSREHFKEEYPSGTRFVTKKEVEAGTYPQIKEGVYKEYADREPRFYASVSFNGCVWALLKNAETTDYKNDVEKQVNYYYGINTDGFSGTGVYLRSGIGIMKYVHPDDTNRKEIKAKAEPAIRFAEILLIYAEALNELEDGSSYDIPSWDGSTSYSVKRDVDEMKKGIRQVRRRAGVPDYTMPEYQDRDVFRKKLKRERQIELMAEGQRYFDLRRWKDAEVEESKKNYGCNFYMSDVEEQREQFYTPIEIADLPTAFSRKLYFWPISHDELKRNKRLTQNPGWTYNCLLYTSPSPRDVEES
;
A
#
# COMPACT_ATOMS: atom_id res chain seq x y z
N MET A 1 -30.66 27.61 -76.08
CA MET A 1 -30.12 26.46 -75.33
C MET A 1 -29.10 26.85 -74.22
N ARG A 2 -28.13 27.76 -74.35
CA ARG A 2 -27.13 28.13 -73.29
C ARG A 2 -27.71 28.79 -72.03
N LYS A 3 -28.86 29.45 -72.07
CA LYS A 3 -29.51 30.09 -70.92
C LYS A 3 -30.31 29.09 -70.05
N ILE A 4 -30.86 28.04 -70.66
CA ILE A 4 -31.63 26.97 -70.01
C ILE A 4 -30.67 26.04 -69.25
N TYR A 5 -29.46 25.77 -69.77
CA TYR A 5 -28.42 24.98 -69.08
C TYR A 5 -27.90 25.67 -67.87
N LYS A 6 -27.72 26.99 -67.86
CA LYS A 6 -27.29 27.75 -66.70
C LYS A 6 -28.34 27.79 -65.59
N LEU A 7 -29.61 27.73 -65.92
CA LEU A 7 -30.72 27.67 -64.97
C LEU A 7 -30.79 26.29 -64.30
N TYR A 8 -30.60 25.22 -65.08
CA TYR A 8 -30.58 23.82 -64.58
C TYR A 8 -29.35 23.57 -63.71
N ILE A 9 -28.17 24.11 -64.02
CA ILE A 9 -26.96 24.00 -63.19
C ILE A 9 -27.12 24.79 -61.89
N GLY A 10 -27.77 25.96 -61.90
CA GLY A 10 -28.07 26.73 -60.71
C GLY A 10 -29.06 26.02 -59.76
N ILE A 11 -30.10 25.36 -60.33
CA ILE A 11 -31.07 24.59 -59.52
C ILE A 11 -30.42 23.29 -58.97
N ILE A 12 -29.57 22.62 -59.71
CA ILE A 12 -28.85 21.43 -59.23
C ILE A 12 -27.86 21.82 -58.16
N LEU A 13 -27.15 22.92 -58.26
CA LEU A 13 -26.23 23.40 -57.23
C LEU A 13 -26.96 23.88 -55.96
N SER A 14 -28.15 24.46 -56.06
CA SER A 14 -28.96 24.83 -54.90
C SER A 14 -29.58 23.62 -54.18
N VAL A 15 -29.96 22.56 -54.91
CA VAL A 15 -30.45 21.32 -54.31
C VAL A 15 -29.33 20.53 -53.66
N ILE A 16 -28.10 20.56 -54.17
CA ILE A 16 -26.93 19.95 -53.54
C ILE A 16 -26.53 20.73 -52.26
N ALA A 17 -26.64 22.04 -52.25
CA ALA A 17 -26.35 22.84 -51.07
C ALA A 17 -27.33 22.63 -49.93
N VAL A 18 -28.61 22.39 -50.20
CA VAL A 18 -29.62 22.07 -49.20
C VAL A 18 -29.49 20.64 -48.69
N ALA A 19 -29.08 19.68 -49.57
CA ALA A 19 -28.80 18.30 -49.14
C ALA A 19 -27.53 18.17 -48.30
N CYS A 20 -26.54 19.07 -48.44
CA CYS A 20 -25.36 19.09 -47.59
C CYS A 20 -25.63 19.73 -46.20
N SER A 21 -26.60 20.63 -46.07
CA SER A 21 -26.92 21.22 -44.74
C SER A 21 -27.68 20.23 -43.87
N ASP A 22 -28.56 19.38 -44.43
CA ASP A 22 -29.26 18.35 -43.66
C ASP A 22 -28.35 17.18 -43.23
N ASN A 23 -27.23 16.94 -43.92
CA ASN A 23 -26.25 15.93 -43.54
C ASN A 23 -25.18 16.44 -42.56
N LEU A 24 -25.12 17.74 -42.27
CA LEU A 24 -24.27 18.37 -41.28
C LEU A 24 -24.99 18.61 -39.95
N ASP A 25 -26.30 18.30 -39.88
CA ASP A 25 -27.04 18.30 -38.62
C ASP A 25 -26.65 17.04 -37.81
N SER A 26 -25.50 17.14 -37.15
CA SER A 26 -24.97 16.05 -36.32
C SER A 26 -25.94 15.66 -35.21
N ASP A 27 -26.80 16.57 -34.77
CA ASP A 27 -27.79 16.34 -33.69
C ASP A 27 -28.83 15.29 -34.06
N LYS A 28 -29.10 15.09 -35.37
CA LYS A 28 -29.99 14.03 -35.85
C LYS A 28 -29.41 12.63 -35.70
N TYR A 29 -28.07 12.48 -35.71
CA TYR A 29 -27.37 11.19 -35.62
C TYR A 29 -26.93 10.91 -34.19
N PHE A 30 -27.01 11.88 -33.26
CA PHE A 30 -26.60 11.77 -31.86
C PHE A 30 -27.75 11.91 -30.87
N LYS A 31 -28.99 11.69 -31.31
CA LYS A 31 -30.20 11.75 -30.46
C LYS A 31 -30.13 10.83 -29.22
N ASP A 32 -29.26 9.82 -29.21
CA ASP A 32 -29.08 8.90 -28.10
C ASP A 32 -27.92 9.32 -27.17
N ARG A 33 -27.24 10.46 -27.42
CA ARG A 33 -26.23 10.97 -26.51
C ARG A 33 -26.89 11.86 -25.47
N ARG A 34 -26.88 11.39 -24.22
CA ARG A 34 -27.26 12.22 -23.09
C ARG A 34 -26.29 13.41 -22.98
N SER A 35 -26.80 14.61 -22.83
CA SER A 35 -26.01 15.80 -22.50
C SER A 35 -25.49 15.71 -21.08
N LEU A 36 -24.49 16.52 -20.70
CA LEU A 36 -24.08 16.62 -19.31
C LEU A 36 -25.24 17.08 -18.41
N GLU A 37 -26.10 17.97 -18.91
CA GLU A 37 -27.30 18.41 -18.21
C GLU A 37 -28.25 17.23 -17.93
N ASP A 38 -28.51 16.36 -18.91
CA ASP A 38 -29.35 15.17 -18.72
C ASP A 38 -28.79 14.23 -17.65
N VAL A 39 -27.46 14.05 -17.64
CA VAL A 39 -26.77 13.21 -16.64
C VAL A 39 -26.87 13.82 -15.26
N PHE A 40 -26.54 15.11 -15.12
CA PHE A 40 -26.46 15.77 -13.81
C PHE A 40 -27.79 16.31 -13.30
N THR A 41 -28.90 16.12 -14.01
CA THR A 41 -30.27 16.34 -13.51
C THR A 41 -30.99 15.04 -13.16
N ASP A 42 -30.40 13.87 -13.46
CA ASP A 42 -30.92 12.55 -13.09
C ASP A 42 -30.11 11.94 -11.94
N LYS A 43 -30.79 11.41 -10.89
CA LYS A 43 -30.10 10.84 -9.70
C LYS A 43 -29.24 9.63 -10.03
N GLU A 44 -29.78 8.66 -10.77
CA GLU A 44 -29.10 7.40 -11.08
C GLU A 44 -27.86 7.66 -11.94
N SER A 45 -27.98 8.42 -13.00
CA SER A 45 -26.86 8.79 -13.87
C SER A 45 -25.76 9.59 -13.15
N THR A 46 -26.15 10.46 -12.20
CA THR A 46 -25.21 11.21 -11.37
C THR A 46 -24.41 10.28 -10.43
N GLU A 47 -25.10 9.31 -9.80
CA GLU A 47 -24.41 8.31 -8.95
C GLU A 47 -23.50 7.37 -9.76
N GLU A 48 -23.94 6.95 -10.94
CA GLU A 48 -23.11 6.15 -11.87
C GLU A 48 -21.85 6.90 -12.30
N TRP A 49 -21.95 8.21 -12.53
CA TRP A 49 -20.79 9.03 -12.88
C TRP A 49 -19.78 9.10 -11.75
N LEU A 50 -20.25 9.31 -10.51
CA LEU A 50 -19.39 9.30 -9.34
C LEU A 50 -18.74 7.91 -9.16
N ALA A 51 -19.51 6.83 -9.29
CA ALA A 51 -19.01 5.48 -9.23
C ALA A 51 -17.95 5.21 -10.33
N HIS A 52 -18.14 5.75 -11.53
CA HIS A 52 -17.16 5.66 -12.62
C HIS A 52 -15.87 6.39 -12.26
N ALA A 53 -15.93 7.56 -11.61
CA ALA A 53 -14.73 8.24 -11.13
C ALA A 53 -13.92 7.39 -10.13
N TYR A 54 -14.57 6.58 -9.28
CA TYR A 54 -13.89 5.62 -8.39
C TYR A 54 -13.30 4.41 -9.12
N SER A 55 -13.84 4.02 -10.25
CA SER A 55 -13.51 2.73 -10.89
C SER A 55 -12.04 2.58 -11.27
N PHE A 56 -11.34 3.68 -11.54
CA PHE A 56 -9.92 3.70 -11.90
C PHE A 56 -8.97 3.55 -10.70
N LEU A 57 -9.48 3.48 -9.45
CA LEU A 57 -8.66 3.17 -8.27
C LEU A 57 -8.20 1.71 -8.23
N GLY A 58 -8.72 0.86 -9.11
CA GLY A 58 -8.34 -0.54 -9.27
C GLY A 58 -7.06 -0.76 -10.09
N GLY A 59 -6.88 -1.99 -10.58
CA GLY A 59 -5.79 -2.37 -11.48
C GLY A 59 -4.41 -2.19 -10.87
N TYR A 60 -3.51 -1.55 -11.59
CA TYR A 60 -2.13 -1.31 -11.16
C TYR A 60 -1.97 -0.22 -10.07
N ASN A 61 -3.06 0.37 -9.63
CA ASN A 61 -3.10 1.27 -8.50
C ASN A 61 -3.29 0.55 -7.14
N LEU A 62 -3.62 -0.74 -7.14
CA LEU A 62 -3.78 -1.55 -5.92
C LEU A 62 -2.41 -1.94 -5.34
N GLU A 63 -2.31 -2.01 -4.02
CA GLU A 63 -1.08 -2.38 -3.31
C GLU A 63 -1.08 -3.84 -2.84
N VAL A 64 -2.24 -4.43 -2.55
CA VAL A 64 -2.34 -5.73 -1.88
C VAL A 64 -3.01 -6.77 -2.76
N SER A 65 -4.17 -6.51 -3.28
CA SER A 65 -5.06 -7.53 -3.84
C SER A 65 -4.87 -7.88 -5.31
N ASN A 66 -3.98 -7.22 -6.03
CA ASN A 66 -3.69 -7.56 -7.43
C ASN A 66 -2.45 -8.47 -7.56
N MET A 67 -2.51 -9.62 -6.96
CA MET A 67 -1.54 -10.71 -6.81
C MET A 67 -0.20 -10.60 -7.56
N LEU A 68 -0.24 -10.66 -8.89
CA LEU A 68 0.96 -10.63 -9.75
C LEU A 68 1.51 -9.23 -9.94
N ASN A 69 0.68 -8.23 -9.69
CA ASN A 69 0.90 -6.87 -10.14
C ASN A 69 1.04 -5.87 -8.98
N THR A 70 0.88 -6.33 -7.74
CA THR A 70 1.00 -5.43 -6.60
C THR A 70 2.44 -5.01 -6.36
N ILE A 71 2.60 -3.75 -6.05
CA ILE A 71 3.87 -3.15 -5.69
C ILE A 71 4.46 -3.72 -4.40
N THR A 72 3.59 -4.28 -3.54
CA THR A 72 3.95 -5.03 -2.33
C THR A 72 4.98 -6.12 -2.60
N ASN A 73 4.94 -6.76 -3.78
CA ASN A 73 5.84 -7.86 -4.13
C ASN A 73 7.23 -7.39 -4.61
N PHE A 74 7.48 -6.09 -4.68
CA PHE A 74 8.71 -5.55 -5.28
C PHE A 74 9.67 -4.92 -4.26
N ALA A 75 9.36 -4.99 -2.97
CA ALA A 75 10.26 -4.56 -1.90
C ALA A 75 11.27 -5.64 -1.50
N ASP A 76 11.88 -5.49 -0.35
CA ASP A 76 12.90 -6.40 0.20
C ASP A 76 12.35 -7.38 1.25
N ASP A 77 11.03 -7.37 1.46
CA ASP A 77 10.35 -8.10 2.55
C ASP A 77 9.60 -9.35 2.07
N ILE A 78 8.74 -9.20 1.06
CA ILE A 78 7.90 -10.29 0.55
C ILE A 78 8.00 -10.39 -0.98
N TYR A 79 7.61 -11.55 -1.51
CA TYR A 79 7.59 -11.80 -2.94
C TYR A 79 6.46 -12.74 -3.35
N PHE A 80 6.01 -12.63 -4.60
CA PHE A 80 5.16 -13.61 -5.23
C PHE A 80 6.02 -14.58 -6.06
N GLY A 81 6.04 -15.84 -5.64
CA GLY A 81 6.87 -16.91 -6.21
C GLY A 81 6.09 -17.95 -7.03
N GLY A 82 4.99 -17.56 -7.68
CA GLY A 82 4.17 -18.45 -8.51
C GLY A 82 4.96 -19.18 -9.61
N ASN A 83 4.28 -19.67 -10.63
CA ASN A 83 4.92 -20.41 -11.74
C ASN A 83 6.03 -19.61 -12.45
N SER A 84 5.97 -18.29 -12.36
CA SER A 84 6.93 -17.38 -12.96
C SER A 84 7.29 -16.27 -11.97
N LEU A 85 8.58 -16.11 -11.72
CA LEU A 85 9.16 -14.96 -11.04
C LEU A 85 9.43 -13.79 -12.02
N ASP A 86 8.98 -13.90 -13.28
CA ASP A 86 9.35 -12.97 -14.34
C ASP A 86 8.99 -11.53 -13.99
N ALA A 87 7.83 -11.32 -13.38
CA ALA A 87 7.42 -9.98 -12.94
C ALA A 87 8.38 -9.38 -11.90
N TYR A 88 8.79 -10.17 -10.89
CA TYR A 88 9.75 -9.75 -9.90
C TYR A 88 11.12 -9.50 -10.51
N LYS A 89 11.61 -10.46 -11.33
CA LYS A 89 12.91 -10.35 -12.02
C LYS A 89 12.94 -9.12 -12.93
N THR A 90 11.92 -8.95 -13.78
CA THR A 90 11.79 -7.81 -14.70
C THR A 90 11.84 -6.49 -13.94
N PHE A 91 11.12 -6.39 -12.82
CA PHE A 91 11.14 -5.19 -12.00
C PHE A 91 12.52 -4.95 -11.36
N LYS A 92 13.06 -5.94 -10.64
CA LYS A 92 14.33 -5.81 -9.89
C LYS A 92 15.54 -5.57 -10.77
N THR A 93 15.56 -6.13 -11.97
CA THR A 93 16.64 -5.88 -12.94
C THR A 93 16.47 -4.58 -13.72
N GLY A 94 15.33 -3.91 -13.56
CA GLY A 94 15.02 -2.67 -14.29
C GLY A 94 15.00 -2.87 -15.81
N THR A 95 14.65 -4.09 -16.26
CA THR A 95 14.57 -4.45 -17.70
C THR A 95 13.20 -4.21 -18.29
N TYR A 96 12.29 -3.63 -17.53
CA TYR A 96 10.98 -3.23 -18.03
C TYR A 96 11.05 -1.89 -18.75
N ASP A 97 10.13 -1.70 -19.69
CA ASP A 97 9.94 -0.48 -20.43
C ASP A 97 8.87 0.42 -19.77
N GLU A 98 8.65 1.57 -20.37
CA GLU A 98 7.71 2.57 -19.92
C GLU A 98 6.23 2.15 -20.01
N SER A 99 5.91 1.06 -20.70
CA SER A 99 4.56 0.51 -20.76
C SER A 99 4.23 -0.44 -19.61
N TYR A 100 5.26 -0.89 -18.89
CA TYR A 100 5.14 -1.91 -17.86
C TYR A 100 4.29 -1.41 -16.68
N ARG A 101 3.16 -2.11 -16.42
CA ARG A 101 2.24 -1.84 -15.30
C ARG A 101 1.86 -0.37 -15.14
N HIS A 102 1.63 0.26 -16.26
CA HIS A 102 1.34 1.67 -16.37
C HIS A 102 -0.03 2.01 -15.79
N SER A 103 -0.10 3.02 -14.92
CA SER A 103 -1.35 3.50 -14.31
C SER A 103 -1.62 4.99 -14.56
N TRP A 104 -0.76 5.66 -15.33
CA TRP A 104 -0.86 7.09 -15.62
C TRP A 104 -2.17 7.45 -16.29
N GLY A 105 -2.45 6.85 -17.46
CA GLY A 105 -3.66 7.17 -18.23
C GLY A 105 -4.95 6.90 -17.48
N ASP A 106 -5.03 5.80 -16.71
CA ASP A 106 -6.23 5.50 -15.91
C ASP A 106 -6.40 6.49 -14.75
N SER A 107 -5.30 6.90 -14.11
CA SER A 107 -5.38 7.93 -13.07
C SER A 107 -5.87 9.26 -13.61
N TYR A 108 -5.36 9.72 -14.78
CA TYR A 108 -5.85 10.95 -15.41
C TYR A 108 -7.28 10.85 -15.93
N LYS A 109 -7.73 9.67 -16.38
CA LYS A 109 -9.17 9.46 -16.66
C LYS A 109 -10.01 9.66 -15.39
N GLY A 110 -9.57 9.09 -14.26
CA GLY A 110 -10.24 9.27 -12.97
C GLY A 110 -10.26 10.74 -12.52
N ILE A 111 -9.15 11.45 -12.66
CA ILE A 111 -9.04 12.90 -12.39
C ILE A 111 -10.06 13.68 -13.22
N ARG A 112 -10.12 13.40 -14.52
CA ARG A 112 -11.08 14.06 -15.43
C ARG A 112 -12.53 13.79 -15.03
N GLN A 113 -12.89 12.53 -14.74
CA GLN A 113 -14.25 12.19 -14.34
C GLN A 113 -14.64 12.89 -13.04
N ALA A 114 -13.73 12.94 -12.07
CA ALA A 114 -13.94 13.64 -10.81
C ALA A 114 -14.08 15.17 -11.01
N SER A 115 -13.26 15.78 -11.88
CA SER A 115 -13.33 17.22 -12.18
C SER A 115 -14.68 17.58 -12.84
N ILE A 116 -15.13 16.83 -13.84
CA ILE A 116 -16.44 17.04 -14.47
C ILE A 116 -17.57 16.90 -13.42
N PHE A 117 -17.47 15.92 -12.51
CA PHE A 117 -18.45 15.74 -11.45
C PHE A 117 -18.51 16.96 -10.51
N ILE A 118 -17.35 17.45 -10.06
CA ILE A 118 -17.25 18.62 -9.17
C ILE A 118 -17.91 19.85 -9.77
N GLN A 119 -17.75 20.06 -11.08
CA GLN A 119 -18.27 21.22 -11.79
C GLN A 119 -19.79 21.17 -11.99
N ASN A 120 -20.37 19.97 -12.10
CA ASN A 120 -21.74 19.81 -12.58
C ASN A 120 -22.72 19.32 -11.51
N ILE A 121 -22.28 18.77 -10.37
CA ILE A 121 -23.17 18.20 -9.33
C ILE A 121 -24.20 19.20 -8.80
N ASP A 122 -23.84 20.47 -8.75
CA ASP A 122 -24.73 21.53 -8.23
C ASP A 122 -25.99 21.73 -9.09
N MET A 123 -25.99 21.26 -10.35
CA MET A 123 -27.16 21.22 -11.21
C MET A 123 -28.24 20.23 -10.74
N ASN A 124 -27.89 19.23 -9.93
CA ASN A 124 -28.84 18.20 -9.51
C ASN A 124 -29.69 18.66 -8.31
N THR A 125 -30.78 19.34 -8.58
CA THR A 125 -31.71 19.83 -7.55
C THR A 125 -32.57 18.73 -6.90
N LYS A 126 -32.47 17.46 -7.37
CA LYS A 126 -33.13 16.30 -6.73
C LYS A 126 -32.42 15.83 -5.47
N TYR A 127 -31.16 16.26 -5.24
CA TYR A 127 -30.43 16.09 -4.01
C TYR A 127 -30.55 17.32 -3.11
N THR A 128 -30.46 17.11 -1.80
CA THR A 128 -30.30 18.20 -0.84
C THR A 128 -28.96 18.90 -1.02
N GLU A 129 -28.78 20.07 -0.45
CA GLU A 129 -27.50 20.78 -0.46
C GLU A 129 -26.39 19.97 0.24
N GLU A 130 -26.72 19.34 1.37
CA GLU A 130 -25.78 18.48 2.11
C GLU A 130 -25.38 17.22 1.31
N GLU A 131 -26.35 16.58 0.62
CA GLU A 131 -26.04 15.43 -0.24
C GLU A 131 -25.12 15.85 -1.39
N ARG A 132 -25.36 16.99 -2.04
CA ARG A 132 -24.48 17.51 -3.10
C ARG A 132 -23.10 17.85 -2.57
N ALA A 133 -23.01 18.48 -1.39
CA ALA A 133 -21.75 18.83 -0.75
C ALA A 133 -20.93 17.57 -0.44
N ASP A 134 -21.55 16.52 0.13
CA ASP A 134 -20.89 15.24 0.38
C ASP A 134 -20.42 14.58 -0.93
N MET A 135 -21.23 14.51 -1.97
CA MET A 135 -20.87 13.92 -3.25
C MET A 135 -19.73 14.70 -3.93
N LYS A 136 -19.76 16.03 -3.85
CA LYS A 136 -18.68 16.91 -4.34
C LYS A 136 -17.38 16.68 -3.58
N ALA A 137 -17.46 16.53 -2.26
CA ALA A 137 -16.32 16.23 -1.41
C ALA A 137 -15.73 14.83 -1.69
N GLN A 138 -16.57 13.85 -1.98
CA GLN A 138 -16.11 12.53 -2.45
C GLN A 138 -15.34 12.64 -3.77
N ALA A 139 -15.83 13.40 -4.73
CA ALA A 139 -15.15 13.61 -6.00
C ALA A 139 -13.82 14.36 -5.83
N ARG A 140 -13.73 15.38 -4.94
CA ARG A 140 -12.48 16.05 -4.56
C ARG A 140 -11.48 15.08 -3.95
N PHE A 141 -11.93 14.25 -3.00
CA PHE A 141 -11.09 13.21 -2.40
C PHE A 141 -10.51 12.27 -3.46
N VAL A 142 -11.36 11.74 -4.34
CA VAL A 142 -10.95 10.78 -5.38
C VAL A 142 -9.95 11.43 -6.34
N ARG A 143 -10.18 12.67 -6.77
CA ARG A 143 -9.27 13.43 -7.64
C ARG A 143 -7.90 13.63 -6.99
N ALA A 144 -7.85 14.11 -5.76
CA ALA A 144 -6.62 14.31 -5.02
C ALA A 144 -5.91 12.98 -4.71
N TYR A 145 -6.67 11.90 -4.49
CA TYR A 145 -6.11 10.57 -4.26
C TYR A 145 -5.44 10.00 -5.53
N TYR A 146 -5.97 10.27 -6.73
CA TYR A 146 -5.27 9.93 -7.98
C TYR A 146 -3.95 10.69 -8.13
N TYR A 147 -3.93 11.98 -7.83
CA TYR A 147 -2.68 12.74 -7.84
C TYR A 147 -1.67 12.20 -6.82
N TRP A 148 -2.13 11.78 -5.66
CA TRP A 148 -1.30 11.08 -4.68
C TRP A 148 -0.71 9.77 -5.25
N LEU A 149 -1.53 8.93 -5.89
CA LEU A 149 -1.07 7.68 -6.50
C LEU A 149 -0.05 7.92 -7.62
N LEU A 150 -0.25 8.96 -8.41
CA LEU A 150 0.70 9.37 -9.45
C LEU A 150 2.01 9.88 -8.84
N LEU A 151 1.94 10.80 -7.88
CA LEU A 151 3.09 11.44 -7.25
C LEU A 151 4.03 10.42 -6.62
N ARG A 152 3.52 9.51 -5.81
CA ARG A 152 4.35 8.50 -5.13
C ARG A 152 5.00 7.50 -6.09
N LYS A 153 4.43 7.29 -7.28
CA LYS A 153 4.91 6.32 -8.27
C LYS A 153 5.80 6.96 -9.33
N TYR A 154 5.38 8.07 -9.89
CA TYR A 154 6.06 8.73 -11.01
C TYR A 154 6.84 9.98 -10.59
N GLY A 155 6.77 10.40 -9.33
CA GLY A 155 7.27 11.70 -8.89
C GLY A 155 6.37 12.84 -9.33
N PRO A 156 6.91 14.06 -9.49
CA PRO A 156 6.19 15.24 -9.98
C PRO A 156 5.35 14.97 -11.23
N VAL A 157 4.15 15.54 -11.31
CA VAL A 157 3.20 15.31 -12.42
C VAL A 157 2.50 16.61 -12.82
N PRO A 158 1.92 16.71 -14.02
CA PRO A 158 1.07 17.82 -14.40
C PRO A 158 -0.15 17.94 -13.51
N LEU A 159 -0.40 19.11 -12.93
CA LEU A 159 -1.65 19.47 -12.29
C LEU A 159 -2.57 20.10 -13.34
N LEU A 160 -3.73 19.48 -13.57
CA LEU A 160 -4.69 20.01 -14.54
C LEU A 160 -5.52 21.14 -13.90
N PRO A 161 -5.91 22.16 -14.68
CA PRO A 161 -6.82 23.20 -14.20
C PRO A 161 -8.15 22.61 -13.71
N ASP A 162 -8.74 23.22 -12.69
CA ASP A 162 -10.00 22.77 -12.12
C ASP A 162 -11.15 22.85 -13.10
N GLU A 163 -11.12 23.85 -13.98
CA GLU A 163 -12.10 24.06 -15.05
C GLU A 163 -11.98 23.01 -16.17
N GLY A 164 -10.93 22.19 -16.13
CA GLY A 164 -10.60 21.27 -17.22
C GLY A 164 -9.86 21.97 -18.36
N LEU A 165 -9.55 21.21 -19.39
CA LEU A 165 -8.89 21.72 -20.60
C LEU A 165 -9.94 21.98 -21.67
N ASP A 166 -9.84 23.14 -22.32
CA ASP A 166 -10.58 23.42 -23.54
C ASP A 166 -9.92 22.71 -24.72
N TYR A 167 -10.44 21.55 -25.08
CA TYR A 167 -9.91 20.71 -26.18
C TYR A 167 -10.08 21.35 -27.57
N THR A 168 -10.67 22.54 -27.68
CA THR A 168 -10.70 23.34 -28.90
C THR A 168 -9.49 24.29 -29.01
N SER A 169 -8.76 24.46 -27.92
CA SER A 169 -7.54 25.28 -27.87
C SER A 169 -6.37 24.66 -28.67
N ASP A 170 -5.39 25.46 -28.96
CA ASP A 170 -4.17 25.01 -29.63
C ASP A 170 -3.45 23.95 -28.78
N TYR A 171 -2.68 23.10 -29.46
CA TYR A 171 -1.92 22.03 -28.80
C TYR A 171 -1.02 22.53 -27.65
N ASP A 172 -0.42 23.69 -27.83
CA ASP A 172 0.51 24.25 -26.83
C ASP A 172 -0.22 24.64 -25.53
N ASP A 173 -1.50 25.01 -25.60
CA ASP A 173 -2.32 25.29 -24.42
C ASP A 173 -2.77 23.99 -23.70
N LEU A 174 -2.89 22.90 -24.45
CA LEU A 174 -3.25 21.59 -23.92
C LEU A 174 -2.06 20.83 -23.35
N ALA A 175 -0.84 21.20 -23.72
CA ALA A 175 0.38 20.53 -23.29
C ALA A 175 0.89 21.10 -21.95
N ILE A 176 0.33 20.60 -20.84
CA ILE A 176 0.71 21.05 -19.49
C ILE A 176 1.99 20.35 -19.05
N GLN A 177 2.99 21.12 -18.61
CA GLN A 177 4.23 20.61 -18.05
C GLN A 177 4.03 20.04 -16.64
N ARG A 178 5.03 19.33 -16.12
CA ARG A 178 5.05 18.80 -14.76
C ARG A 178 5.13 19.96 -13.76
N SER A 179 4.33 19.87 -12.70
CA SER A 179 4.47 20.72 -11.52
C SER A 179 5.53 20.15 -10.59
N SER A 180 6.15 20.96 -9.76
CA SER A 180 7.11 20.49 -8.75
C SER A 180 6.48 19.52 -7.75
N TYR A 181 7.32 18.76 -7.06
CA TYR A 181 6.85 17.83 -6.01
C TYR A 181 6.06 18.57 -4.92
N ASP A 182 6.56 19.73 -4.51
CA ASP A 182 5.90 20.52 -3.47
C ASP A 182 4.57 21.10 -3.96
N GLU A 183 4.46 21.61 -5.19
CA GLU A 183 3.17 22.04 -5.76
C GLU A 183 2.16 20.91 -5.83
N CYS A 184 2.60 19.71 -6.21
CA CYS A 184 1.72 18.53 -6.19
C CYS A 184 1.23 18.19 -4.79
N VAL A 185 2.10 18.27 -3.78
CA VAL A 185 1.72 18.02 -2.38
C VAL A 185 0.78 19.09 -1.85
N GLU A 186 1.03 20.37 -2.13
CA GLU A 186 0.15 21.48 -1.70
C GLU A 186 -1.25 21.36 -2.34
N TYR A 187 -1.32 20.96 -3.61
CA TYR A 187 -2.59 20.69 -4.26
C TYR A 187 -3.34 19.54 -3.56
N ILE A 188 -2.66 18.40 -3.33
CA ILE A 188 -3.27 17.25 -2.65
C ILE A 188 -3.72 17.63 -1.24
N GLU A 189 -2.88 18.35 -0.48
CA GLU A 189 -3.17 18.83 0.88
C GLU A 189 -4.43 19.69 0.90
N SER A 190 -4.47 20.68 0.02
CA SER A 190 -5.58 21.65 -0.02
C SER A 190 -6.91 20.98 -0.44
N GLU A 191 -6.88 20.09 -1.45
CA GLU A 191 -8.07 19.35 -1.88
C GLU A 191 -8.57 18.37 -0.81
N MET A 192 -7.67 17.68 -0.11
CA MET A 192 -8.03 16.78 1.00
C MET A 192 -8.63 17.57 2.17
N ARG A 193 -8.11 18.76 2.47
CA ARG A 193 -8.66 19.67 3.50
C ARG A 193 -10.03 20.20 3.11
N LEU A 194 -10.22 20.58 1.85
CA LEU A 194 -11.53 21.00 1.33
C LEU A 194 -12.53 19.83 1.39
N ALA A 195 -12.14 18.64 0.98
CA ALA A 195 -12.99 17.46 1.07
C ALA A 195 -13.39 17.14 2.52
N ALA A 196 -12.44 17.25 3.47
CA ALA A 196 -12.70 16.96 4.88
C ALA A 196 -13.80 17.83 5.50
N LYS A 197 -14.07 19.03 4.97
CA LYS A 197 -15.14 19.93 5.49
C LYS A 197 -16.52 19.29 5.35
N ASP A 198 -16.80 18.69 4.19
CA ASP A 198 -18.14 18.23 3.82
C ASP A 198 -18.29 16.69 3.92
N LEU A 199 -17.17 15.95 4.02
CA LEU A 199 -17.21 14.51 4.27
C LEU A 199 -17.69 14.22 5.71
N PRO A 200 -18.58 13.22 5.90
CA PRO A 200 -19.05 12.82 7.22
C PRO A 200 -17.96 12.10 8.01
N LEU A 201 -18.08 12.07 9.33
CA LEU A 201 -17.19 11.33 10.23
C LEU A 201 -17.36 9.80 10.07
N THR A 202 -18.57 9.36 9.78
CA THR A 202 -18.91 7.93 9.63
C THR A 202 -19.79 7.73 8.40
N ARG A 203 -19.82 6.49 7.88
CA ARG A 203 -20.66 6.06 6.76
C ARG A 203 -21.64 4.98 7.20
N ALA A 204 -22.78 4.92 6.55
CA ALA A 204 -23.68 3.78 6.68
C ALA A 204 -22.99 2.48 6.22
N ILE A 205 -23.43 1.33 6.73
CA ILE A 205 -22.82 0.01 6.47
C ILE A 205 -22.70 -0.28 4.95
N ASN A 206 -23.71 0.08 4.17
CA ASN A 206 -23.71 -0.07 2.71
C ASN A 206 -22.84 0.95 1.95
N GLN A 207 -22.23 1.91 2.65
CA GLN A 207 -21.38 2.96 2.09
C GLN A 207 -19.97 2.96 2.70
N VAL A 208 -19.59 1.93 3.44
CA VAL A 208 -18.33 1.87 4.22
C VAL A 208 -17.06 2.03 3.36
N ALA A 209 -17.12 1.75 2.06
CA ALA A 209 -16.02 1.94 1.12
C ALA A 209 -15.87 3.39 0.61
N ARG A 210 -16.86 4.26 0.86
CA ARG A 210 -16.76 5.69 0.50
C ARG A 210 -15.90 6.43 1.52
N PRO A 211 -15.15 7.48 1.12
CA PRO A 211 -14.29 8.21 2.03
C PRO A 211 -15.07 8.93 3.13
N THR A 212 -14.45 9.00 4.28
CA THR A 212 -14.89 9.80 5.43
C THR A 212 -13.97 11.01 5.60
N ARG A 213 -14.31 11.93 6.51
CA ARG A 213 -13.43 13.02 6.93
C ARG A 213 -12.05 12.48 7.32
N GLY A 214 -12.02 11.40 8.11
CA GLY A 214 -10.78 10.77 8.51
C GLY A 214 -9.95 10.22 7.34
N ALA A 215 -10.59 9.71 6.29
CA ALA A 215 -9.89 9.26 5.09
C ALA A 215 -9.17 10.41 4.37
N ALA A 216 -9.82 11.57 4.25
CA ALA A 216 -9.22 12.75 3.65
C ALA A 216 -8.04 13.28 4.48
N LEU A 217 -8.21 13.43 5.79
CA LEU A 217 -7.14 13.89 6.68
C LEU A 217 -5.96 12.90 6.75
N ALA A 218 -6.22 11.60 6.72
CA ALA A 218 -5.17 10.59 6.69
C ALA A 218 -4.39 10.58 5.36
N ALA A 219 -5.06 10.76 4.23
CA ALA A 219 -4.40 10.91 2.93
C ALA A 219 -3.58 12.21 2.87
N ARG A 220 -4.06 13.29 3.48
CA ARG A 220 -3.32 14.55 3.69
C ARG A 220 -2.03 14.31 4.50
N ALA A 221 -2.13 13.64 5.65
CA ALA A 221 -0.96 13.33 6.49
C ALA A 221 0.08 12.50 5.72
N ARG A 222 -0.39 11.53 4.93
CA ARG A 222 0.47 10.71 4.06
C ARG A 222 1.20 11.54 3.00
N ALA A 223 0.54 12.47 2.32
CA ALA A 223 1.19 13.33 1.34
C ALA A 223 2.25 14.23 1.98
N LEU A 224 1.96 14.79 3.16
CA LEU A 224 2.87 15.67 3.88
C LEU A 224 4.10 14.94 4.42
N ILE A 225 3.99 13.70 4.93
CA ILE A 225 5.17 12.93 5.37
C ILE A 225 6.09 12.59 4.19
N TYR A 226 5.54 12.37 2.98
CA TYR A 226 6.36 12.15 1.80
C TYR A 226 7.10 13.43 1.36
N SER A 227 6.44 14.60 1.41
CA SER A 227 7.11 15.88 1.17
C SER A 227 8.23 16.15 2.18
N ALA A 228 8.03 15.75 3.45
CA ALA A 228 9.02 15.91 4.52
C ALA A 228 10.18 14.92 4.43
N SER A 229 10.00 13.78 3.75
CA SER A 229 10.97 12.69 3.69
C SER A 229 12.16 13.01 2.77
N PRO A 230 13.33 12.36 2.97
CA PRO A 230 14.57 12.62 2.23
C PRO A 230 14.45 12.65 0.71
N ILE A 231 13.48 11.95 0.11
CA ILE A 231 13.25 11.96 -1.34
C ILE A 231 12.97 13.37 -1.88
N ASN A 232 12.28 14.22 -1.12
CA ASN A 232 11.94 15.59 -1.49
C ASN A 232 12.33 16.64 -0.43
N ASN A 233 13.04 16.23 0.60
CA ASN A 233 13.55 17.11 1.65
C ASN A 233 14.98 16.69 1.99
N PRO A 234 15.94 16.93 1.07
CA PRO A 234 17.29 16.40 1.18
C PRO A 234 18.01 17.01 2.39
N ARG A 235 18.66 16.17 3.18
CA ARG A 235 19.47 16.64 4.31
C ARG A 235 20.71 17.39 3.83
N PRO A 236 21.26 18.28 4.64
CA PRO A 236 22.56 18.89 4.32
C PRO A 236 23.61 17.81 4.05
N GLY A 237 24.31 17.93 2.91
CA GLY A 237 25.32 16.95 2.49
C GLY A 237 24.79 15.74 1.72
N ASP A 238 23.48 15.63 1.46
CA ASP A 238 22.92 14.59 0.60
C ASP A 238 23.52 14.72 -0.82
N PRO A 239 24.18 13.68 -1.34
CA PRO A 239 24.86 13.72 -2.63
C PRO A 239 23.91 13.74 -3.83
N ASP A 240 22.69 13.24 -3.66
CA ASP A 240 21.68 13.13 -4.73
C ASP A 240 20.36 13.78 -4.34
N LYS A 241 20.15 15.00 -4.81
CA LYS A 241 18.93 15.78 -4.62
C LYS A 241 17.96 15.69 -5.81
N PHE A 242 18.18 14.80 -6.75
CA PHE A 242 17.43 14.71 -8.01
C PHE A 242 17.40 16.03 -8.79
N SER A 243 18.50 16.78 -8.81
CA SER A 243 18.59 18.08 -9.50
C SER A 243 18.46 17.98 -11.04
N ASP A 244 18.59 16.78 -11.58
CA ASP A 244 18.39 16.45 -13.00
C ASP A 244 16.93 16.05 -13.32
N LEU A 245 16.05 15.98 -12.32
CA LEU A 245 14.62 15.83 -12.53
C LEU A 245 14.01 17.21 -12.75
N VAL A 246 13.87 17.59 -14.02
CA VAL A 246 13.49 18.94 -14.43
C VAL A 246 12.19 18.95 -15.24
N ASP A 247 11.52 20.11 -15.26
CA ASP A 247 10.39 20.35 -16.15
C ASP A 247 10.85 20.65 -17.59
N TYR A 248 9.93 21.01 -18.47
CA TYR A 248 10.22 21.35 -19.86
C TYR A 248 11.10 22.59 -20.03
N GLU A 249 11.06 23.52 -19.09
CA GLU A 249 11.83 24.75 -19.07
C GLU A 249 13.21 24.58 -18.40
N GLY A 250 13.47 23.42 -17.81
CA GLY A 250 14.73 23.10 -17.11
C GLY A 250 14.72 23.47 -15.62
N ASN A 251 13.57 23.83 -15.04
CA ASN A 251 13.46 24.08 -13.61
C ASN A 251 13.44 22.76 -12.84
N CYS A 252 14.17 22.70 -11.72
CA CYS A 252 14.21 21.51 -10.89
C CYS A 252 12.85 21.25 -10.23
N LEU A 253 12.36 20.01 -10.34
CA LEU A 253 11.05 19.60 -9.83
C LEU A 253 11.09 19.09 -8.39
N MET A 254 12.28 18.88 -7.82
CA MET A 254 12.48 18.40 -6.45
C MET A 254 13.08 19.50 -5.58
N SER A 255 12.75 19.53 -4.29
CA SER A 255 13.34 20.46 -3.33
C SER A 255 14.86 20.27 -3.26
N GLN A 256 15.62 21.35 -3.34
CA GLN A 256 17.09 21.34 -3.29
C GLN A 256 17.64 21.68 -1.91
N GLU A 257 16.78 22.18 -1.02
CA GLU A 257 17.14 22.61 0.33
C GLU A 257 16.29 21.88 1.38
N TYR A 258 16.92 21.59 2.53
CA TYR A 258 16.23 21.02 3.67
C TYR A 258 15.30 22.05 4.31
N ASN A 259 14.08 21.62 4.61
CA ASN A 259 13.08 22.41 5.31
C ASN A 259 12.43 21.59 6.44
N GLU A 260 12.83 21.87 7.68
CA GLU A 260 12.33 21.20 8.86
C GLU A 260 10.82 21.41 9.09
N TYR A 261 10.28 22.55 8.66
CA TYR A 261 8.86 22.88 8.78
C TYR A 261 7.95 21.85 8.10
N LYS A 262 8.43 21.16 7.05
CA LYS A 262 7.70 20.06 6.41
C LYS A 262 7.39 18.92 7.39
N TRP A 263 8.32 18.58 8.26
CA TRP A 263 8.13 17.56 9.31
C TRP A 263 7.10 18.02 10.34
N ALA A 264 7.15 19.27 10.78
CA ALA A 264 6.17 19.82 11.70
C ALA A 264 4.73 19.78 11.11
N ARG A 265 4.57 20.11 9.83
CA ARG A 265 3.28 19.98 9.11
C ARG A 265 2.80 18.54 9.06
N ALA A 266 3.68 17.58 8.81
CA ALA A 266 3.33 16.16 8.77
C ALA A 266 2.88 15.65 10.15
N ALA A 267 3.55 16.06 11.23
CA ALA A 267 3.16 15.72 12.60
C ALA A 267 1.77 16.31 12.94
N ALA A 268 1.54 17.58 12.65
CA ALA A 268 0.24 18.22 12.87
C ALA A 268 -0.89 17.53 12.09
N ALA A 269 -0.63 17.16 10.83
CA ALA A 269 -1.62 16.47 10.01
C ALA A 269 -1.94 15.06 10.53
N ALA A 270 -0.97 14.32 11.06
CA ALA A 270 -1.23 13.06 11.73
C ALA A 270 -2.05 13.26 13.00
N ARG A 271 -1.74 14.29 13.78
CA ARG A 271 -2.49 14.66 14.98
C ARG A 271 -3.94 15.01 14.69
N ASP A 272 -4.23 15.69 13.58
CA ASP A 272 -5.60 15.97 13.14
C ASP A 272 -6.45 14.70 13.04
N VAL A 273 -5.86 13.60 12.57
CA VAL A 273 -6.56 12.30 12.48
C VAL A 273 -6.69 11.64 13.86
N MET A 274 -5.64 11.73 14.69
CA MET A 274 -5.62 11.14 16.03
C MET A 274 -6.67 11.77 16.95
N GLU A 275 -6.93 13.08 16.79
CA GLU A 275 -7.84 13.85 17.63
C GLU A 275 -9.26 13.97 17.04
N LEU A 276 -9.57 13.28 15.91
CA LEU A 276 -10.93 13.27 15.38
C LEU A 276 -11.93 12.75 16.43
N PRO A 277 -13.05 13.48 16.66
CA PRO A 277 -14.03 13.09 17.65
C PRO A 277 -14.73 11.79 17.26
N GLY A 278 -14.89 10.91 18.22
CA GLY A 278 -15.66 9.68 18.14
C GLY A 278 -16.92 9.74 19.00
N GLU A 279 -17.53 8.59 19.23
CA GLU A 279 -18.68 8.45 20.11
C GLU A 279 -18.27 8.59 21.59
N ASN A 280 -19.18 9.04 22.43
CA ASN A 280 -19.00 9.16 23.88
C ASN A 280 -17.76 9.97 24.34
N ASN A 281 -17.45 11.04 23.62
CA ASN A 281 -16.25 11.86 23.85
C ASN A 281 -14.90 11.11 23.67
N GLY A 282 -14.92 9.97 22.99
CA GLY A 282 -13.71 9.23 22.58
C GLY A 282 -13.12 9.76 21.29
N HIS A 283 -12.06 9.06 20.82
CA HIS A 283 -11.48 9.30 19.49
C HIS A 283 -12.21 8.46 18.43
N ARG A 284 -12.20 8.94 17.18
CA ARG A 284 -12.84 8.23 16.05
C ARG A 284 -12.13 6.93 15.71
N TYR A 285 -10.82 6.91 15.81
CA TYR A 285 -9.98 5.76 15.49
C TYR A 285 -9.18 5.32 16.70
N GLU A 286 -9.02 4.02 16.85
CA GLU A 286 -8.20 3.38 17.87
C GLU A 286 -7.59 2.08 17.33
N LEU A 287 -6.52 1.60 17.96
CA LEU A 287 -6.00 0.28 17.65
C LEU A 287 -6.94 -0.79 18.20
N TYR A 288 -7.33 -1.71 17.32
CA TYR A 288 -8.16 -2.84 17.75
C TYR A 288 -7.40 -3.71 18.76
N HIS A 289 -8.09 -4.07 19.81
CA HIS A 289 -7.60 -5.02 20.80
C HIS A 289 -8.69 -6.02 21.15
N LYS A 290 -8.31 -7.29 21.21
CA LYS A 290 -9.19 -8.37 21.67
C LYS A 290 -8.85 -8.66 23.13
N LYS A 291 -9.86 -8.71 23.97
CA LYS A 291 -9.68 -9.07 25.37
C LYS A 291 -9.23 -10.53 25.46
N ALA A 292 -8.23 -10.78 26.31
CA ALA A 292 -7.79 -12.15 26.59
C ALA A 292 -8.95 -12.99 27.15
N THR A 293 -9.08 -14.22 26.67
CA THR A 293 -10.06 -15.17 27.16
C THR A 293 -9.33 -16.44 27.61
N ASN A 294 -9.87 -17.12 28.62
CA ASN A 294 -9.35 -18.43 29.04
C ASN A 294 -9.80 -19.57 28.10
N ILE A 295 -10.50 -19.21 27.02
CA ILE A 295 -11.01 -20.17 26.03
C ILE A 295 -10.03 -20.07 24.83
N ALA A 296 -9.42 -21.19 24.48
CA ALA A 296 -8.62 -21.28 23.26
C ALA A 296 -9.52 -21.01 22.04
N GLU A 297 -9.17 -20.02 21.25
CA GLU A 297 -9.82 -19.77 19.97
C GLU A 297 -9.46 -20.92 19.00
N PRO A 298 -10.35 -21.25 18.06
CA PRO A 298 -10.02 -22.22 17.02
C PRO A 298 -8.77 -21.79 16.23
N GLY A 299 -7.89 -22.73 16.01
CA GLY A 299 -6.64 -22.51 15.31
C GLY A 299 -5.46 -22.41 16.27
N TYR A 300 -4.27 -22.52 15.72
CA TYR A 300 -3.03 -22.48 16.45
C TYR A 300 -2.21 -21.25 16.08
N PRO A 301 -1.51 -20.64 17.02
CA PRO A 301 -1.38 -20.94 18.46
C PRO A 301 -2.65 -20.55 19.25
N ALA A 302 -2.96 -21.32 20.28
CA ALA A 302 -4.20 -21.14 21.03
C ALA A 302 -4.28 -19.79 21.75
N THR A 303 -3.22 -19.39 22.42
CA THR A 303 -3.11 -18.09 23.09
C THR A 303 -1.63 -17.70 23.17
N ILE A 304 -1.32 -16.47 22.84
CA ILE A 304 0.01 -15.91 23.05
C ILE A 304 -0.09 -14.87 24.15
N THR A 305 0.50 -15.19 25.29
CA THR A 305 0.55 -14.27 26.43
C THR A 305 1.58 -13.16 26.15
N PRO A 306 1.25 -11.88 26.37
CA PRO A 306 2.19 -10.79 26.29
C PRO A 306 3.38 -10.99 27.22
N TYR A 307 4.54 -10.46 26.87
CA TYR A 307 5.72 -10.54 27.70
C TYR A 307 5.52 -9.82 29.04
N GLN A 308 6.05 -10.40 30.13
CA GLN A 308 5.95 -9.84 31.48
C GLN A 308 7.08 -8.83 31.71
N ASP A 309 6.88 -7.58 31.27
CA ASP A 309 7.88 -6.50 31.30
C ASP A 309 7.90 -5.69 32.61
N GLY A 310 6.91 -5.90 33.50
CA GLY A 310 6.79 -5.15 34.75
C GLY A 310 6.18 -3.74 34.61
N ASP A 311 5.90 -3.25 33.40
CA ASP A 311 5.16 -2.01 33.11
C ASP A 311 3.83 -2.30 32.40
N PHE A 312 3.85 -2.61 31.11
CA PHE A 312 2.63 -2.88 30.37
C PHE A 312 1.88 -4.13 30.86
N SER A 313 2.62 -5.13 31.30
CA SER A 313 2.06 -6.39 31.84
C SER A 313 1.33 -6.25 33.17
N THR A 314 1.56 -5.15 33.88
CA THR A 314 0.91 -4.88 35.21
C THR A 314 -0.36 -4.05 35.10
N LYS A 315 -0.71 -3.57 33.89
CA LYS A 315 -1.83 -2.67 33.64
C LYS A 315 -2.74 -3.25 32.58
N THR A 316 -4.03 -3.02 32.72
CA THR A 316 -5.03 -3.33 31.68
C THR A 316 -4.88 -2.40 30.48
N TRP A 317 -5.56 -2.72 29.38
CA TRP A 317 -5.59 -1.85 28.19
C TRP A 317 -6.05 -0.43 28.52
N ASN A 318 -7.10 -0.30 29.32
CA ASN A 318 -7.63 1.01 29.70
C ASN A 318 -6.68 1.80 30.62
N GLU A 319 -5.79 1.14 31.33
CA GLU A 319 -4.77 1.75 32.17
C GLU A 319 -3.45 1.99 31.43
N GLY A 320 -3.42 1.69 30.13
CA GLY A 320 -2.24 1.91 29.28
C GLY A 320 -1.28 0.72 29.20
N GLY A 321 -1.70 -0.48 29.59
CA GLY A 321 -0.96 -1.73 29.48
C GLY A 321 -1.56 -2.76 28.54
N TYR A 322 -1.19 -4.03 28.70
CA TYR A 322 -1.66 -5.15 27.88
C TYR A 322 -2.01 -6.41 28.69
N SER A 323 -2.15 -6.32 30.00
CA SER A 323 -2.37 -7.51 30.84
C SER A 323 -3.67 -8.27 30.57
N ASP A 324 -4.66 -7.62 29.97
CA ASP A 324 -6.00 -8.15 29.71
C ASP A 324 -6.33 -8.35 28.23
N ILE A 325 -5.33 -8.22 27.33
CA ILE A 325 -5.54 -8.42 25.90
C ILE A 325 -4.86 -9.69 25.37
N ASP A 326 -5.37 -10.20 24.25
CA ASP A 326 -4.69 -11.18 23.40
C ASP A 326 -4.05 -10.43 22.21
N PRO A 327 -2.73 -10.20 22.23
CA PRO A 327 -2.07 -9.41 21.17
C PRO A 327 -2.03 -10.13 19.82
N TYR A 328 -2.02 -11.46 19.80
CA TYR A 328 -2.06 -12.25 18.57
C TYR A 328 -3.40 -12.05 17.83
N GLU A 329 -4.52 -12.23 18.53
CA GLU A 329 -5.84 -12.02 17.97
C GLU A 329 -6.13 -10.54 17.72
N SER A 330 -5.60 -9.65 18.55
CA SER A 330 -5.71 -8.18 18.36
C SER A 330 -5.13 -7.73 17.02
N TYR A 331 -3.99 -8.31 16.61
CA TYR A 331 -3.39 -8.00 15.33
C TYR A 331 -4.08 -8.74 14.18
N ARG A 332 -4.27 -10.06 14.30
CA ARG A 332 -4.79 -10.91 13.25
C ARG A 332 -6.20 -10.54 12.79
N ALA A 333 -7.07 -10.18 13.74
CA ALA A 333 -8.46 -9.86 13.46
C ALA A 333 -8.65 -8.63 12.54
N VAL A 334 -7.70 -7.70 12.55
CA VAL A 334 -7.74 -6.51 11.68
C VAL A 334 -7.74 -6.88 10.19
N PHE A 335 -7.12 -8.01 9.82
CA PHE A 335 -6.83 -8.38 8.43
C PHE A 335 -7.61 -9.59 7.92
N ASN A 336 -7.88 -10.56 8.79
CA ASN A 336 -8.34 -11.89 8.37
C ASN A 336 -9.84 -12.00 8.13
N GLY A 337 -10.61 -10.93 8.34
CA GLY A 337 -12.07 -10.94 8.21
C GLY A 337 -12.82 -11.36 9.47
N SER A 338 -12.15 -11.46 10.63
CA SER A 338 -12.83 -11.59 11.93
C SER A 338 -13.67 -10.36 12.26
N LEU A 339 -13.24 -9.20 11.81
CA LEU A 339 -13.97 -7.93 11.90
C LEU A 339 -14.59 -7.58 10.55
N ALA A 340 -15.87 -7.22 10.55
CA ALA A 340 -16.47 -6.56 9.41
C ALA A 340 -15.84 -5.16 9.23
N MET A 341 -15.83 -4.63 8.01
CA MET A 341 -15.21 -3.32 7.73
C MET A 341 -15.70 -2.21 8.66
N TYR A 342 -17.01 -2.16 8.92
CA TYR A 342 -17.64 -1.14 9.78
C TYR A 342 -17.37 -1.34 11.28
N GLN A 343 -16.87 -2.52 11.67
CA GLN A 343 -16.52 -2.86 13.06
C GLN A 343 -15.02 -2.70 13.33
N ASN A 344 -14.22 -2.43 12.30
CA ASN A 344 -12.78 -2.31 12.43
C ASN A 344 -12.39 -0.86 12.79
N PRO A 345 -12.04 -0.56 14.04
CA PRO A 345 -11.75 0.80 14.49
C PRO A 345 -10.42 1.34 13.93
N GLU A 346 -9.55 0.47 13.43
CA GLU A 346 -8.29 0.88 12.80
C GLU A 346 -8.47 1.28 11.33
N LEU A 347 -9.50 0.79 10.65
CA LEU A 347 -9.66 0.98 9.21
C LEU A 347 -10.14 2.40 8.92
N ILE A 348 -9.30 3.20 8.28
CA ILE A 348 -9.63 4.57 7.88
C ILE A 348 -10.18 4.62 6.46
N PHE A 349 -9.51 3.94 5.53
CA PHE A 349 -9.91 3.86 4.14
C PHE A 349 -9.57 2.49 3.56
N SER A 350 -10.51 1.93 2.81
CA SER A 350 -10.34 0.66 2.11
C SER A 350 -10.62 0.86 0.63
N ARG A 351 -9.89 0.14 -0.20
CA ARG A 351 -10.12 0.03 -1.64
C ARG A 351 -9.75 -1.38 -2.11
N GLY A 352 -10.07 -1.71 -3.35
CA GLY A 352 -9.87 -3.05 -3.89
C GLY A 352 -11.14 -3.89 -3.84
N ARG A 353 -11.01 -5.17 -4.14
CA ARG A 353 -12.10 -6.13 -4.19
C ARG A 353 -11.95 -7.18 -3.10
N ASN A 354 -13.05 -7.49 -2.43
CA ASN A 354 -13.08 -8.58 -1.44
C ASN A 354 -13.08 -9.96 -2.09
N GLN A 355 -13.75 -10.11 -3.22
CA GLN A 355 -13.99 -11.38 -3.91
C GLN A 355 -13.72 -11.26 -5.42
N GLY A 356 -13.48 -12.39 -6.06
CA GLY A 356 -13.25 -12.48 -7.50
C GLY A 356 -11.77 -12.45 -7.89
N VAL A 357 -11.51 -12.27 -9.18
CA VAL A 357 -10.15 -12.16 -9.72
C VAL A 357 -9.51 -10.84 -9.27
N ASN A 358 -8.23 -10.86 -8.96
CA ASN A 358 -7.49 -9.72 -8.43
C ASN A 358 -8.12 -9.16 -7.14
N SER A 359 -8.49 -10.04 -6.23
CA SER A 359 -9.04 -9.71 -4.93
C SER A 359 -8.14 -10.17 -3.80
N ILE A 360 -8.40 -9.66 -2.59
CA ILE A 360 -7.70 -10.14 -1.40
C ILE A 360 -7.99 -11.62 -1.12
N ALA A 361 -9.19 -12.12 -1.46
CA ALA A 361 -9.53 -13.54 -1.34
C ALA A 361 -8.65 -14.41 -2.24
N GLU A 362 -8.35 -13.96 -3.45
CA GLU A 362 -7.45 -14.70 -4.35
C GLU A 362 -6.02 -14.74 -3.81
N MET A 363 -5.53 -13.63 -3.25
CA MET A 363 -4.23 -13.58 -2.60
C MET A 363 -4.15 -14.56 -1.43
N VAL A 364 -5.21 -14.67 -0.61
CA VAL A 364 -5.28 -15.61 0.52
C VAL A 364 -5.15 -17.07 0.07
N LYS A 365 -5.82 -17.46 -1.01
CA LYS A 365 -5.69 -18.81 -1.59
C LYS A 365 -4.26 -19.15 -1.98
N LEU A 366 -3.51 -18.16 -2.46
CA LEU A 366 -2.12 -18.34 -2.87
C LEU A 366 -1.14 -18.40 -1.70
N GLN A 367 -1.55 -18.01 -0.49
CA GLN A 367 -0.76 -18.18 0.72
C GLN A 367 -0.85 -19.61 1.27
N MET A 368 -1.95 -20.32 1.01
CA MET A 368 -2.24 -21.64 1.59
C MET A 368 -1.22 -22.70 1.19
N PRO A 369 -0.79 -23.57 2.13
CA PRO A 369 0.11 -24.69 1.87
C PRO A 369 -0.47 -25.68 0.86
N LYS A 370 0.40 -26.33 0.08
CA LYS A 370 -0.01 -27.29 -0.96
C LYS A 370 -0.79 -28.47 -0.42
N THR A 371 -0.34 -28.99 0.72
CA THR A 371 -0.90 -30.20 1.32
C THR A 371 -2.11 -29.92 2.21
N LEU A 372 -2.53 -28.65 2.35
CA LEU A 372 -3.69 -28.25 3.12
C LEU A 372 -4.72 -27.61 2.18
N GLY A 373 -5.68 -28.38 1.72
CA GLY A 373 -6.76 -27.91 0.84
C GLY A 373 -6.32 -27.55 -0.58
N GLY A 374 -5.17 -28.04 -1.06
CA GLY A 374 -4.68 -27.81 -2.43
C GLY A 374 -4.21 -26.38 -2.68
N GLY A 375 -3.59 -25.74 -1.71
CA GLY A 375 -2.96 -24.44 -1.81
C GLY A 375 -1.74 -24.42 -2.73
N ASN A 376 -1.16 -23.24 -2.94
CA ASN A 376 -0.07 -23.05 -3.90
C ASN A 376 1.28 -22.68 -3.27
N ASN A 377 1.33 -22.22 -2.01
CA ASN A 377 2.55 -21.66 -1.40
C ASN A 377 3.23 -20.61 -2.30
N ALA A 378 2.46 -19.71 -2.87
CA ALA A 378 2.97 -18.77 -3.87
C ALA A 378 3.47 -17.45 -3.28
N TYR A 379 3.05 -17.10 -2.07
CA TYR A 379 3.54 -15.91 -1.37
C TYR A 379 4.58 -16.29 -0.33
N GLY A 380 5.77 -15.74 -0.47
CA GLY A 380 6.89 -15.96 0.45
C GLY A 380 7.40 -14.66 1.06
N MET A 381 8.13 -14.85 2.15
CA MET A 381 8.81 -13.81 2.91
C MET A 381 10.32 -14.05 2.80
N THR A 382 11.12 -12.99 2.71
CA THR A 382 12.58 -13.08 2.78
C THR A 382 13.04 -13.41 4.20
N GLN A 383 14.23 -14.01 4.36
CA GLN A 383 14.82 -14.22 5.68
C GLN A 383 14.98 -12.91 6.44
N LYS A 384 15.37 -11.84 5.73
CA LYS A 384 15.49 -10.48 6.30
C LYS A 384 14.21 -10.01 6.98
N MET A 385 13.05 -10.24 6.35
CA MET A 385 11.77 -9.86 6.95
C MET A 385 11.40 -10.78 8.11
N CYS A 386 11.64 -12.07 8.00
CA CYS A 386 11.43 -13.04 9.08
C CYS A 386 12.25 -12.66 10.33
N ASP A 387 13.52 -12.31 10.12
CA ASP A 387 14.43 -11.91 11.21
C ASP A 387 14.15 -10.51 11.77
N ALA A 388 13.40 -9.67 11.03
CA ALA A 388 13.04 -8.33 11.49
C ALA A 388 12.08 -8.34 12.68
N TYR A 389 11.21 -9.35 12.82
CA TYR A 389 10.32 -9.49 13.97
C TYR A 389 11.12 -9.62 15.26
N TYR A 390 10.64 -8.98 16.32
CA TYR A 390 11.27 -9.01 17.63
C TYR A 390 11.11 -10.36 18.34
N MET A 391 11.94 -10.59 19.35
CA MET A 391 11.65 -11.54 20.41
C MET A 391 10.50 -11.03 21.28
N ALA A 392 9.88 -11.90 22.06
CA ALA A 392 8.76 -11.52 22.93
C ALA A 392 9.12 -10.40 23.92
N ASN A 393 10.36 -10.38 24.40
CA ASN A 393 10.88 -9.35 25.30
C ASN A 393 11.21 -8.00 24.63
N GLY A 394 10.97 -7.89 23.30
CA GLY A 394 11.23 -6.68 22.55
C GLY A 394 12.66 -6.55 22.00
N ASP A 395 13.53 -7.51 22.26
CA ASP A 395 14.88 -7.55 21.71
C ASP A 395 14.87 -7.92 20.22
N GLU A 396 15.91 -7.52 19.52
CA GLU A 396 16.13 -7.92 18.13
C GLU A 396 16.56 -9.38 18.07
N PHE A 397 16.00 -10.15 17.14
CA PHE A 397 16.45 -11.52 16.90
C PHE A 397 17.91 -11.54 16.41
N SER A 398 18.74 -12.39 17.03
CA SER A 398 20.11 -12.65 16.59
C SER A 398 20.34 -14.13 16.38
N ARG A 399 20.70 -14.49 15.16
CA ARG A 399 21.02 -15.88 14.79
C ARG A 399 22.32 -16.37 15.43
N GLU A 400 23.25 -15.48 15.68
CA GLU A 400 24.51 -15.79 16.39
C GLU A 400 24.19 -16.15 17.84
N HIS A 401 23.45 -15.31 18.54
CA HIS A 401 23.02 -15.57 19.92
C HIS A 401 22.21 -16.87 20.04
N PHE A 402 21.27 -17.10 19.11
CA PHE A 402 20.50 -18.36 19.03
C PHE A 402 21.42 -19.59 18.93
N LYS A 403 22.48 -19.54 18.11
CA LYS A 403 23.41 -20.66 17.95
C LYS A 403 24.30 -20.88 19.16
N GLU A 404 24.62 -19.81 19.92
CA GLU A 404 25.35 -19.89 21.18
C GLU A 404 24.48 -20.51 22.28
N GLU A 405 23.21 -20.12 22.36
CA GLU A 405 22.25 -20.62 23.35
C GLU A 405 21.87 -22.09 23.09
N TYR A 406 21.69 -22.47 21.81
CA TYR A 406 21.28 -23.81 21.40
C TYR A 406 22.36 -24.48 20.55
N PRO A 407 23.24 -25.33 21.14
CA PRO A 407 24.21 -26.10 20.37
C PRO A 407 23.54 -27.04 19.35
N SER A 408 24.27 -27.37 18.28
CA SER A 408 23.79 -28.33 17.27
C SER A 408 23.30 -29.64 17.91
N GLY A 409 22.19 -30.18 17.42
CA GLY A 409 21.51 -31.35 17.98
C GLY A 409 20.51 -31.03 19.12
N THR A 410 20.47 -29.80 19.64
CA THR A 410 19.51 -29.38 20.68
C THR A 410 18.46 -28.36 20.19
N ARG A 411 18.51 -28.02 18.91
CA ARG A 411 17.78 -26.89 18.29
C ARG A 411 16.33 -27.18 17.93
N PHE A 412 15.88 -28.42 18.10
CA PHE A 412 14.48 -28.80 17.85
C PHE A 412 13.72 -28.96 19.17
N VAL A 413 12.45 -28.55 19.16
CA VAL A 413 11.56 -28.74 20.30
C VAL A 413 11.31 -30.22 20.51
N THR A 414 11.56 -30.69 21.71
CA THR A 414 11.37 -32.09 22.10
C THR A 414 9.99 -32.32 22.68
N LYS A 415 9.54 -33.58 22.67
CA LYS A 415 8.27 -33.98 23.31
C LYS A 415 8.24 -33.60 24.80
N LYS A 416 9.36 -33.73 25.52
CA LYS A 416 9.46 -33.35 26.93
C LYS A 416 9.24 -31.85 27.14
N GLU A 417 9.75 -31.01 26.27
CA GLU A 417 9.55 -29.54 26.32
C GLU A 417 8.10 -29.14 26.02
N VAL A 418 7.44 -29.86 25.08
CA VAL A 418 6.01 -29.67 24.82
C VAL A 418 5.15 -30.05 26.05
N GLU A 419 5.42 -31.22 26.64
CA GLU A 419 4.73 -31.69 27.84
C GLU A 419 4.97 -30.76 29.07
N ALA A 420 6.11 -30.12 29.12
CA ALA A 420 6.45 -29.11 30.14
C ALA A 420 5.86 -27.73 29.85
N GLY A 421 5.30 -27.49 28.65
CA GLY A 421 4.82 -26.17 28.22
C GLY A 421 5.93 -25.14 28.06
N THR A 422 7.18 -25.56 27.77
CA THR A 422 8.33 -24.66 27.69
C THR A 422 8.19 -23.66 26.54
N TYR A 423 7.69 -24.12 25.39
CA TYR A 423 7.48 -23.29 24.19
C TYR A 423 6.02 -23.40 23.71
N PRO A 424 5.07 -22.70 24.37
CA PRO A 424 3.64 -22.88 24.12
C PRO A 424 3.21 -22.47 22.71
N GLN A 425 4.03 -21.66 22.01
CA GLN A 425 3.72 -21.12 20.69
C GLN A 425 4.06 -22.09 19.55
N ILE A 426 4.86 -23.14 19.80
CA ILE A 426 5.33 -24.06 18.77
C ILE A 426 5.23 -25.52 19.21
N LYS A 427 5.18 -26.42 18.24
CA LYS A 427 4.97 -27.85 18.44
C LYS A 427 6.29 -28.64 18.51
N GLU A 428 6.20 -29.93 18.88
CA GLU A 428 7.32 -30.87 18.77
C GLU A 428 7.92 -30.88 17.35
N GLY A 429 9.24 -30.98 17.27
CA GLY A 429 9.98 -31.03 16.02
C GLY A 429 10.18 -29.68 15.31
N VAL A 430 9.64 -28.58 15.85
CA VAL A 430 9.87 -27.24 15.33
C VAL A 430 11.25 -26.73 15.75
N TYR A 431 11.89 -25.96 14.89
CA TYR A 431 13.18 -25.36 15.17
C TYR A 431 13.04 -24.19 16.12
N LYS A 432 13.81 -24.16 17.20
CA LYS A 432 13.66 -23.23 18.34
C LYS A 432 13.92 -21.76 18.00
N GLU A 433 14.49 -21.42 16.84
CA GLU A 433 14.62 -20.03 16.40
C GLU A 433 13.27 -19.33 16.20
N TYR A 434 12.19 -20.11 16.12
CA TYR A 434 10.81 -19.63 16.03
C TYR A 434 10.09 -19.58 17.37
N ALA A 435 10.76 -20.00 18.47
CA ALA A 435 10.23 -19.87 19.83
C ALA A 435 10.36 -18.43 20.32
N ASP A 436 9.54 -18.09 21.30
CA ASP A 436 9.60 -16.83 22.05
C ASP A 436 9.70 -15.55 21.17
N ARG A 437 9.10 -15.60 19.97
CA ARG A 437 8.95 -14.43 19.09
C ARG A 437 7.72 -13.61 19.50
N GLU A 438 7.69 -12.36 19.07
CA GLU A 438 6.56 -11.48 19.31
C GLU A 438 5.24 -12.01 18.68
N PRO A 439 4.05 -11.66 19.22
CA PRO A 439 2.76 -12.17 18.74
C PRO A 439 2.48 -11.93 17.25
N ARG A 440 2.92 -10.81 16.67
CA ARG A 440 2.75 -10.51 15.24
C ARG A 440 3.53 -11.46 14.34
N PHE A 441 4.63 -12.04 14.83
CA PHE A 441 5.36 -13.08 14.12
C PHE A 441 4.46 -14.28 13.83
N TYR A 442 3.81 -14.81 14.85
CA TYR A 442 2.90 -15.97 14.70
C TYR A 442 1.65 -15.65 13.89
N ALA A 443 1.21 -14.40 13.88
CA ALA A 443 0.07 -13.97 13.08
C ALA A 443 0.38 -13.78 11.59
N SER A 444 1.67 -13.67 11.23
CA SER A 444 2.08 -13.26 9.89
C SER A 444 2.97 -14.25 9.17
N VAL A 445 3.81 -15.01 9.90
CA VAL A 445 4.87 -15.84 9.33
C VAL A 445 4.45 -17.31 9.31
N SER A 446 4.46 -17.91 8.13
CA SER A 446 4.31 -19.35 7.96
C SER A 446 5.70 -19.99 7.87
N PHE A 447 6.24 -20.38 9.03
CA PHE A 447 7.54 -21.03 9.16
C PHE A 447 7.39 -22.55 9.11
N ASN A 448 8.49 -23.27 8.82
CA ASN A 448 8.48 -24.72 8.77
C ASN A 448 8.11 -25.33 10.13
N GLY A 449 7.08 -26.17 10.15
CA GLY A 449 6.52 -26.80 11.35
C GLY A 449 5.45 -25.96 12.05
N CYS A 450 5.08 -24.75 11.56
CA CYS A 450 3.93 -24.04 12.12
C CYS A 450 2.61 -24.76 11.79
N VAL A 451 1.57 -24.51 12.60
CA VAL A 451 0.26 -25.11 12.40
C VAL A 451 -0.63 -24.18 11.59
N TRP A 452 -1.22 -24.73 10.55
CA TRP A 452 -2.31 -24.12 9.80
C TRP A 452 -3.64 -24.76 10.18
N ALA A 453 -4.66 -23.96 10.40
CA ALA A 453 -6.02 -24.38 10.61
C ALA A 453 -6.92 -23.83 9.51
N LEU A 454 -7.63 -24.72 8.79
CA LEU A 454 -8.68 -24.40 7.83
C LEU A 454 -9.92 -25.20 8.22
N LEU A 455 -10.59 -24.78 9.28
CA LEU A 455 -11.62 -25.55 9.99
C LEU A 455 -12.82 -25.92 9.11
N LYS A 456 -13.22 -25.04 8.20
CA LYS A 456 -14.31 -25.30 7.26
C LYS A 456 -13.97 -26.33 6.17
N ASN A 457 -12.72 -26.76 6.05
CA ASN A 457 -12.40 -27.88 5.18
C ASN A 457 -13.15 -29.17 5.59
N ALA A 458 -13.49 -29.33 6.87
CA ALA A 458 -14.32 -30.45 7.35
C ALA A 458 -15.67 -30.56 6.62
N GLU A 459 -16.20 -29.45 6.11
CA GLU A 459 -17.47 -29.37 5.38
C GLU A 459 -17.34 -29.70 3.89
N THR A 460 -16.09 -29.95 3.39
CA THR A 460 -15.81 -30.24 1.98
C THR A 460 -15.68 -31.74 1.73
N THR A 461 -15.97 -32.18 0.50
CA THR A 461 -15.79 -33.61 0.13
C THR A 461 -14.33 -33.94 -0.16
N ASP A 462 -13.56 -32.98 -0.70
CA ASP A 462 -12.20 -33.22 -1.20
C ASP A 462 -11.11 -33.08 -0.12
N TYR A 463 -11.34 -32.20 0.86
CA TYR A 463 -10.33 -31.82 1.86
C TYR A 463 -10.83 -31.94 3.30
N LYS A 464 -11.85 -32.76 3.55
CA LYS A 464 -12.48 -32.89 4.86
C LYS A 464 -11.55 -33.33 6.00
N ASN A 465 -10.41 -33.94 5.66
CA ASN A 465 -9.41 -34.37 6.61
C ASN A 465 -8.25 -33.35 6.77
N ASP A 466 -8.20 -32.30 5.92
CA ASP A 466 -7.15 -31.28 5.91
C ASP A 466 -7.58 -30.05 6.72
N VAL A 467 -7.97 -30.26 7.98
CA VAL A 467 -8.56 -29.22 8.85
C VAL A 467 -7.50 -28.48 9.64
N GLU A 468 -6.54 -29.22 10.16
CA GLU A 468 -5.41 -28.70 10.92
C GLU A 468 -4.17 -29.52 10.59
N LYS A 469 -3.07 -28.85 10.33
CA LYS A 469 -1.82 -29.50 9.94
C LYS A 469 -0.60 -28.69 10.33
N GLN A 470 0.40 -29.39 10.80
CA GLN A 470 1.76 -28.87 10.92
C GLN A 470 2.41 -28.93 9.53
N VAL A 471 2.74 -27.75 8.95
CA VAL A 471 3.30 -27.66 7.59
C VAL A 471 4.73 -28.18 7.53
N ASN A 472 5.07 -28.74 6.39
CA ASN A 472 6.41 -29.29 6.15
C ASN A 472 7.01 -28.68 4.89
N TYR A 473 7.94 -27.72 5.06
CA TYR A 473 8.63 -27.04 3.98
C TYR A 473 9.98 -27.67 3.57
N TYR A 474 10.36 -28.80 4.17
CA TYR A 474 11.52 -29.56 3.72
C TYR A 474 11.34 -30.07 2.28
N TYR A 475 12.47 -30.36 1.62
CA TYR A 475 12.46 -31.00 0.31
C TYR A 475 11.72 -32.35 0.35
N GLY A 476 10.81 -32.56 -0.61
CA GLY A 476 10.10 -33.84 -0.73
C GLY A 476 8.83 -33.78 -1.58
N ILE A 477 8.42 -34.93 -2.12
CA ILE A 477 7.27 -35.01 -3.05
C ILE A 477 5.94 -34.74 -2.34
N ASN A 478 5.78 -35.23 -1.10
CA ASN A 478 4.53 -35.10 -0.33
C ASN A 478 4.63 -34.02 0.75
N THR A 479 5.48 -33.02 0.54
CA THR A 479 5.67 -31.90 1.45
C THR A 479 5.08 -30.63 0.86
N ASP A 480 5.03 -29.58 1.67
CA ASP A 480 4.69 -28.23 1.23
C ASP A 480 5.89 -27.50 0.60
N GLY A 481 7.08 -28.11 0.69
CA GLY A 481 8.34 -27.57 0.22
C GLY A 481 8.62 -27.78 -1.27
N PHE A 482 9.90 -27.66 -1.63
CA PHE A 482 10.37 -27.92 -2.97
C PHE A 482 10.35 -29.41 -3.29
N SER A 483 9.88 -29.78 -4.47
CA SER A 483 9.80 -31.18 -4.92
C SER A 483 10.50 -31.41 -6.27
N GLY A 484 11.39 -30.50 -6.65
CA GLY A 484 12.09 -30.54 -7.94
C GLY A 484 11.44 -29.70 -9.04
N THR A 485 10.13 -29.50 -9.01
CA THR A 485 9.38 -28.71 -10.01
C THR A 485 8.19 -27.99 -9.37
N GLY A 486 7.58 -27.06 -10.12
CA GLY A 486 6.32 -26.41 -9.75
C GLY A 486 6.48 -25.19 -8.84
N VAL A 487 5.37 -24.78 -8.24
CA VAL A 487 5.31 -23.65 -7.31
C VAL A 487 5.79 -24.09 -5.93
N TYR A 488 6.64 -23.31 -5.31
CA TYR A 488 7.15 -23.51 -3.95
C TYR A 488 7.63 -22.21 -3.35
N LEU A 489 7.77 -22.17 -2.03
CA LEU A 489 8.36 -21.02 -1.33
C LEU A 489 9.86 -20.96 -1.60
N ARG A 490 10.33 -19.97 -2.37
CA ARG A 490 11.74 -19.78 -2.73
C ARG A 490 12.64 -19.54 -1.52
N SER A 491 12.07 -18.99 -0.45
CA SER A 491 12.77 -18.78 0.83
C SER A 491 12.51 -19.87 1.87
N GLY A 492 11.63 -20.83 1.61
CA GLY A 492 11.17 -21.79 2.63
C GLY A 492 10.33 -21.14 3.74
N ILE A 493 9.93 -19.87 3.60
CA ILE A 493 9.15 -19.08 4.57
C ILE A 493 7.94 -18.49 3.85
N GLY A 494 6.73 -18.78 4.34
CA GLY A 494 5.47 -18.28 3.80
C GLY A 494 4.87 -17.13 4.61
N ILE A 495 3.69 -16.68 4.16
CA ILE A 495 2.91 -15.60 4.78
C ILE A 495 1.52 -16.13 5.12
N MET A 496 0.95 -15.71 6.27
CA MET A 496 -0.39 -16.08 6.70
C MET A 496 -1.22 -14.91 7.25
N LYS A 497 -0.75 -13.68 7.12
CA LYS A 497 -1.34 -12.48 7.73
C LYS A 497 -2.85 -12.31 7.48
N TYR A 498 -3.33 -12.66 6.29
CA TYR A 498 -4.73 -12.45 5.89
C TYR A 498 -5.60 -13.71 6.03
N VAL A 499 -5.05 -14.82 6.50
CA VAL A 499 -5.76 -16.11 6.53
C VAL A 499 -6.63 -16.22 7.78
N HIS A 500 -7.89 -16.61 7.58
CA HIS A 500 -8.82 -16.94 8.65
C HIS A 500 -8.97 -18.47 8.80
N PRO A 501 -9.13 -19.02 10.01
CA PRO A 501 -9.37 -20.45 10.17
C PRO A 501 -10.59 -21.00 9.42
N ASP A 502 -11.59 -20.16 9.16
CA ASP A 502 -12.77 -20.54 8.37
C ASP A 502 -12.57 -20.37 6.84
N ASP A 503 -11.42 -19.97 6.37
CA ASP A 503 -11.16 -19.91 4.92
C ASP A 503 -11.01 -21.31 4.34
N THR A 504 -11.48 -21.50 3.10
CA THR A 504 -11.25 -22.73 2.34
C THR A 504 -10.66 -22.39 0.97
N ASN A 505 -9.74 -23.21 0.49
CA ASN A 505 -9.10 -22.93 -0.79
C ASN A 505 -10.07 -22.92 -2.00
N ARG A 506 -11.11 -23.73 -1.97
CA ARG A 506 -11.96 -23.95 -3.15
C ARG A 506 -13.39 -23.43 -3.06
N LYS A 507 -13.90 -23.22 -1.85
CA LYS A 507 -15.30 -22.85 -1.70
C LYS A 507 -15.51 -21.44 -1.19
N GLU A 508 -14.92 -21.08 -0.10
CA GLU A 508 -15.29 -19.88 0.60
C GLU A 508 -14.08 -19.23 1.29
N ILE A 509 -13.81 -18.01 0.94
CA ILE A 509 -12.90 -17.14 1.66
C ILE A 509 -13.75 -16.09 2.36
N LYS A 510 -13.55 -15.94 3.66
CA LYS A 510 -14.23 -14.94 4.46
C LYS A 510 -13.96 -13.55 3.90
N ALA A 511 -14.96 -12.69 3.82
CA ALA A 511 -14.81 -11.32 3.32
C ALA A 511 -13.78 -10.56 4.17
N LYS A 512 -12.86 -9.86 3.48
CA LYS A 512 -11.77 -9.11 4.08
C LYS A 512 -11.68 -7.74 3.46
N ALA A 513 -11.30 -6.74 4.24
CA ALA A 513 -11.02 -5.41 3.74
C ALA A 513 -9.55 -5.31 3.32
N GLU A 514 -9.28 -4.69 2.16
CA GLU A 514 -7.94 -4.26 1.81
C GLU A 514 -7.66 -2.92 2.51
N PRO A 515 -6.70 -2.86 3.46
CA PRO A 515 -6.41 -1.62 4.16
C PRO A 515 -5.59 -0.69 3.25
N ALA A 516 -6.22 0.34 2.71
CA ALA A 516 -5.49 1.39 2.00
C ALA A 516 -4.84 2.37 2.98
N ILE A 517 -5.56 2.73 4.04
CA ILE A 517 -5.05 3.53 5.16
C ILE A 517 -5.65 2.99 6.46
N ARG A 518 -4.83 2.78 7.47
CA ARG A 518 -5.26 2.40 8.82
C ARG A 518 -4.56 3.21 9.90
N PHE A 519 -5.15 3.24 11.09
CA PHE A 519 -4.75 4.13 12.17
C PHE A 519 -3.31 3.90 12.67
N ALA A 520 -2.83 2.65 12.69
CA ALA A 520 -1.44 2.37 13.07
C ALA A 520 -0.42 3.11 12.19
N GLU A 521 -0.69 3.29 10.89
CA GLU A 521 0.18 4.08 10.02
C GLU A 521 0.22 5.55 10.44
N ILE A 522 -0.91 6.13 10.83
CA ILE A 522 -0.99 7.53 11.29
C ILE A 522 -0.20 7.73 12.58
N LEU A 523 -0.30 6.80 13.52
CA LEU A 523 0.47 6.80 14.75
C LEU A 523 1.99 6.77 14.47
N LEU A 524 2.40 5.95 13.52
CA LEU A 524 3.81 5.84 13.13
C LEU A 524 4.29 7.07 12.34
N ILE A 525 3.43 7.69 11.51
CA ILE A 525 3.73 8.99 10.86
C ILE A 525 3.97 10.06 11.91
N TYR A 526 3.12 10.14 12.94
CA TYR A 526 3.26 11.11 14.03
C TYR A 526 4.60 11.00 14.74
N ALA A 527 4.93 9.78 15.19
CA ALA A 527 6.20 9.52 15.89
C ALA A 527 7.42 9.78 14.99
N GLU A 528 7.35 9.43 13.69
CA GLU A 528 8.41 9.69 12.72
C GLU A 528 8.65 11.18 12.53
N ALA A 529 7.59 11.93 12.28
CA ALA A 529 7.67 13.35 11.99
C ALA A 529 8.22 14.13 13.20
N LEU A 530 7.81 13.78 14.43
CA LEU A 530 8.35 14.40 15.64
C LEU A 530 9.82 14.07 15.86
N ASN A 531 10.27 12.83 15.57
CA ASN A 531 11.66 12.45 15.74
C ASN A 531 12.62 13.21 14.83
N GLU A 532 12.15 13.63 13.66
CA GLU A 532 12.98 14.32 12.67
C GLU A 532 13.18 15.82 12.96
N LEU A 533 12.44 16.39 13.93
CA LEU A 533 12.60 17.77 14.35
C LEU A 533 13.88 17.95 15.17
N GLU A 534 14.54 19.11 15.05
CA GLU A 534 15.71 19.45 15.83
C GLU A 534 15.34 19.76 17.29
N ASP A 535 16.24 19.40 18.21
CA ASP A 535 16.04 19.70 19.62
C ASP A 535 16.03 21.21 19.85
N GLY A 536 14.97 21.70 20.47
CA GLY A 536 14.75 23.14 20.71
C GLY A 536 13.95 23.87 19.62
N SER A 537 13.73 23.25 18.46
CA SER A 537 12.79 23.78 17.45
C SER A 537 11.34 23.60 17.92
N SER A 538 10.50 24.59 17.66
CA SER A 538 9.05 24.53 17.91
C SER A 538 8.29 25.31 16.85
N TYR A 539 7.20 24.74 16.37
CA TYR A 539 6.37 25.29 15.29
C TYR A 539 4.92 25.30 15.71
N ASP A 540 4.25 26.45 15.58
CA ASP A 540 2.81 26.55 15.78
C ASP A 540 2.11 26.27 14.45
N ILE A 541 1.47 25.11 14.35
CA ILE A 541 0.81 24.64 13.13
C ILE A 541 -0.72 24.63 13.36
N PRO A 542 -1.50 25.34 12.52
CA PRO A 542 -2.95 25.27 12.63
C PRO A 542 -3.48 23.86 12.34
N SER A 543 -4.55 23.46 13.03
CA SER A 543 -5.32 22.27 12.68
C SER A 543 -5.88 22.36 11.26
N TRP A 544 -6.33 21.25 10.72
CA TRP A 544 -6.86 21.16 9.34
C TRP A 544 -7.97 22.18 9.03
N ASP A 545 -8.77 22.54 10.01
CA ASP A 545 -9.89 23.51 9.90
C ASP A 545 -9.57 24.90 10.48
N GLY A 546 -8.37 25.08 11.05
CA GLY A 546 -7.94 26.32 11.67
C GLY A 546 -8.61 26.62 13.01
N SER A 547 -9.37 25.68 13.58
CA SER A 547 -10.08 25.89 14.85
C SER A 547 -9.13 25.90 16.07
N THR A 548 -7.97 25.30 15.94
CA THR A 548 -6.93 25.24 16.99
C THR A 548 -5.54 25.30 16.34
N SER A 549 -4.50 25.38 17.17
CA SER A 549 -3.10 25.32 16.76
C SER A 549 -2.34 24.35 17.62
N TYR A 550 -1.45 23.57 17.02
CA TYR A 550 -0.58 22.62 17.69
C TYR A 550 0.82 23.21 17.82
N SER A 551 1.36 23.21 19.04
CA SER A 551 2.78 23.49 19.24
C SER A 551 3.56 22.19 18.99
N VAL A 552 4.19 22.11 17.83
CA VAL A 552 4.88 20.90 17.35
C VAL A 552 6.37 21.02 17.58
N LYS A 553 6.93 20.11 18.36
CA LYS A 553 8.35 20.01 18.69
C LYS A 553 8.76 18.56 18.85
N ARG A 554 10.07 18.27 18.85
CA ARG A 554 10.57 16.96 19.26
C ARG A 554 10.33 16.78 20.76
N ASP A 555 9.45 15.87 21.12
CA ASP A 555 9.03 15.61 22.48
C ASP A 555 8.78 14.11 22.67
N VAL A 556 9.47 13.49 23.62
CA VAL A 556 9.40 12.04 23.85
C VAL A 556 8.00 11.59 24.26
N ASP A 557 7.29 12.38 25.09
CA ASP A 557 5.95 12.01 25.54
C ASP A 557 4.93 12.10 24.39
N GLU A 558 5.10 13.06 23.48
CA GLU A 558 4.31 13.12 22.24
C GLU A 558 4.67 11.97 21.28
N MET A 559 5.95 11.63 21.10
CA MET A 559 6.38 10.49 20.29
C MET A 559 5.78 9.16 20.79
N LYS A 560 5.69 8.99 22.11
CA LYS A 560 5.05 7.83 22.76
C LYS A 560 3.57 7.72 22.43
N LYS A 561 2.84 8.82 22.27
CA LYS A 561 1.43 8.79 21.86
C LYS A 561 1.23 8.08 20.52
N GLY A 562 2.21 8.10 19.65
CA GLY A 562 2.25 7.34 18.42
C GLY A 562 2.69 5.89 18.66
N ILE A 563 4.00 5.66 18.75
CA ILE A 563 4.61 4.33 18.66
C ILE A 563 4.29 3.40 19.84
N ARG A 564 4.17 3.94 21.06
CA ARG A 564 3.91 3.14 22.26
C ARG A 564 2.61 2.33 22.16
N GLN A 565 1.58 2.90 21.54
CA GLN A 565 0.30 2.22 21.33
C GLN A 565 0.44 1.00 20.42
N VAL A 566 1.25 1.12 19.35
CA VAL A 566 1.51 0.03 18.41
C VAL A 566 2.23 -1.12 19.11
N ARG A 567 3.27 -0.83 19.87
CA ARG A 567 4.01 -1.84 20.63
C ARG A 567 3.15 -2.52 21.69
N ARG A 568 2.36 -1.72 22.41
CA ARG A 568 1.42 -2.22 23.41
C ARG A 568 0.40 -3.21 22.81
N ARG A 569 -0.24 -2.86 21.69
CA ARG A 569 -1.15 -3.76 21.00
C ARG A 569 -0.44 -5.03 20.49
N ALA A 570 0.81 -4.92 20.11
CA ALA A 570 1.64 -6.05 19.67
C ALA A 570 2.08 -6.97 20.81
N GLY A 571 1.86 -6.59 22.07
CA GLY A 571 2.26 -7.39 23.23
C GLY A 571 3.76 -7.38 23.52
N VAL A 572 4.47 -6.34 23.09
CA VAL A 572 5.92 -6.17 23.32
C VAL A 572 6.20 -4.95 24.18
N PRO A 573 7.29 -4.94 24.98
CA PRO A 573 7.67 -3.82 25.83
C PRO A 573 7.86 -2.51 25.04
N ASP A 574 7.72 -1.38 25.75
CA ASP A 574 8.06 -0.07 25.21
C ASP A 574 9.56 0.07 24.96
N TYR A 575 9.97 1.02 24.17
CA TYR A 575 11.37 1.41 24.06
C TYR A 575 11.83 2.12 25.34
N THR A 576 13.11 2.03 25.62
CA THR A 576 13.73 2.69 26.77
C THR A 576 13.89 4.19 26.53
N MET A 577 14.02 4.96 27.61
CA MET A 577 14.25 6.41 27.50
C MET A 577 15.51 6.77 26.68
N PRO A 578 16.67 6.09 26.85
CA PRO A 578 17.81 6.33 25.98
C PRO A 578 17.55 6.11 24.50
N GLU A 579 16.76 5.07 24.14
CA GLU A 579 16.38 4.81 22.75
C GLU A 579 15.50 5.92 22.18
N TYR A 580 14.55 6.46 22.95
CA TYR A 580 13.74 7.61 22.54
C TYR A 580 14.54 8.90 22.41
N GLN A 581 15.51 9.12 23.28
CA GLN A 581 16.32 10.35 23.30
C GLN A 581 17.31 10.41 22.14
N ASP A 582 17.87 9.28 21.75
CA ASP A 582 18.78 9.20 20.60
C ASP A 582 17.98 9.16 19.28
N ARG A 583 18.06 10.25 18.52
CA ARG A 583 17.31 10.42 17.26
C ARG A 583 17.61 9.32 16.24
N ASP A 584 18.87 8.93 16.10
CA ASP A 584 19.28 7.96 15.08
C ASP A 584 18.94 6.52 15.49
N VAL A 585 19.07 6.21 16.78
CA VAL A 585 18.61 4.93 17.35
C VAL A 585 17.10 4.82 17.19
N PHE A 586 16.35 5.84 17.61
CA PHE A 586 14.90 5.80 17.51
C PHE A 586 14.42 5.73 16.05
N ARG A 587 15.06 6.46 15.12
CA ARG A 587 14.76 6.35 13.67
C ARG A 587 14.89 4.91 13.15
N LYS A 588 15.94 4.20 13.54
CA LYS A 588 16.15 2.78 13.16
C LYS A 588 15.04 1.89 13.75
N LYS A 589 14.72 2.09 15.03
CA LYS A 589 13.65 1.37 15.71
C LYS A 589 12.29 1.61 15.07
N LEU A 590 11.96 2.86 14.77
CA LEU A 590 10.72 3.24 14.11
C LEU A 590 10.62 2.66 12.70
N LYS A 591 11.67 2.71 11.89
CA LYS A 591 11.71 2.10 10.56
C LYS A 591 11.44 0.59 10.63
N ARG A 592 12.03 -0.11 11.63
CA ARG A 592 11.75 -1.52 11.87
C ARG A 592 10.32 -1.75 12.32
N GLU A 593 9.80 -0.94 13.25
CA GLU A 593 8.40 -1.05 13.70
C GLU A 593 7.42 -0.89 12.53
N ARG A 594 7.64 0.09 11.64
CA ARG A 594 6.85 0.24 10.42
C ARG A 594 6.96 -0.97 9.51
N GLN A 595 8.14 -1.54 9.32
CA GLN A 595 8.35 -2.74 8.51
C GLN A 595 7.56 -3.94 9.03
N ILE A 596 7.55 -4.17 10.33
CA ILE A 596 6.83 -5.27 10.97
C ILE A 596 5.31 -5.01 10.94
N GLU A 597 4.89 -3.86 11.43
CA GLU A 597 3.49 -3.51 11.59
C GLU A 597 2.74 -3.47 10.26
N LEU A 598 3.36 -2.89 9.23
CA LEU A 598 2.75 -2.66 7.91
C LEU A 598 3.18 -3.70 6.85
N MET A 599 3.73 -4.84 7.28
CA MET A 599 4.16 -5.93 6.39
C MET A 599 3.00 -6.37 5.48
N ALA A 600 3.26 -6.56 4.20
CA ALA A 600 2.30 -6.94 3.17
C ALA A 600 1.11 -5.97 2.97
N GLU A 601 1.27 -4.68 3.29
CA GLU A 601 0.28 -3.63 3.06
C GLU A 601 0.72 -2.61 1.98
N GLY A 602 1.77 -2.91 1.23
CA GLY A 602 2.27 -2.05 0.15
C GLY A 602 3.12 -0.85 0.61
N GLN A 603 3.37 -0.72 1.91
CA GLN A 603 4.07 0.45 2.45
C GLN A 603 5.60 0.35 2.30
N ARG A 604 6.18 -0.83 2.52
CA ARG A 604 7.65 -1.03 2.53
C ARG A 604 8.35 -0.53 1.27
N TYR A 605 7.77 -0.81 0.09
CA TYR A 605 8.29 -0.34 -1.19
C TYR A 605 8.47 1.18 -1.25
N PHE A 606 7.46 1.91 -0.81
CA PHE A 606 7.48 3.38 -0.83
C PHE A 606 8.28 3.95 0.33
N ASP A 607 8.24 3.34 1.51
CA ASP A 607 9.03 3.75 2.67
C ASP A 607 10.54 3.73 2.35
N LEU A 608 11.03 2.67 1.72
CA LEU A 608 12.44 2.57 1.32
C LEU A 608 12.83 3.69 0.34
N ARG A 609 11.94 4.07 -0.57
CA ARG A 609 12.18 5.13 -1.55
C ARG A 609 12.13 6.52 -0.92
N ARG A 610 11.10 6.82 -0.14
CA ARG A 610 10.99 8.13 0.50
C ARG A 610 12.12 8.40 1.50
N TRP A 611 12.60 7.36 2.18
CA TRP A 611 13.77 7.46 3.07
C TRP A 611 15.11 7.47 2.33
N LYS A 612 15.14 7.15 1.05
CA LYS A 612 16.33 6.90 0.23
C LYS A 612 17.17 5.72 0.73
N ASP A 613 16.54 4.79 1.42
CA ASP A 613 17.17 3.55 1.90
C ASP A 613 17.19 2.44 0.81
N ALA A 614 16.42 2.60 -0.27
CA ALA A 614 16.22 1.55 -1.29
C ALA A 614 17.54 1.12 -1.95
N GLU A 615 18.45 2.04 -2.21
CA GLU A 615 19.76 1.73 -2.80
C GLU A 615 20.55 0.75 -1.95
N VAL A 616 20.54 0.94 -0.64
CA VAL A 616 21.25 0.06 0.31
C VAL A 616 20.47 -1.23 0.57
N GLU A 617 19.17 -1.09 0.89
CA GLU A 617 18.37 -2.21 1.36
C GLU A 617 17.98 -3.19 0.25
N GLU A 618 17.66 -2.71 -0.94
CA GLU A 618 17.29 -3.54 -2.07
C GLU A 618 18.49 -4.05 -2.88
N SER A 619 19.71 -3.62 -2.58
CA SER A 619 20.95 -4.17 -3.13
C SER A 619 21.52 -5.31 -2.29
N LYS A 620 21.04 -5.50 -1.06
CA LYS A 620 21.43 -6.64 -0.21
C LYS A 620 20.87 -7.93 -0.77
N LYS A 621 21.68 -9.00 -0.77
CA LYS A 621 21.24 -10.31 -1.24
C LYS A 621 20.05 -10.83 -0.42
N ASN A 622 19.12 -11.47 -1.11
CA ASN A 622 18.01 -12.16 -0.46
C ASN A 622 18.44 -13.54 0.00
N TYR A 623 18.12 -13.84 1.25
CA TYR A 623 18.37 -15.15 1.85
C TYR A 623 17.05 -15.81 2.25
N GLY A 624 17.07 -17.13 2.38
CA GLY A 624 16.00 -17.97 2.88
C GLY A 624 16.55 -19.27 3.42
N CYS A 625 15.68 -20.12 3.95
CA CYS A 625 16.01 -21.47 4.37
C CYS A 625 16.62 -22.28 3.19
N ASN A 626 17.44 -23.24 3.49
CA ASN A 626 17.99 -24.17 2.48
C ASN A 626 16.92 -25.20 2.07
N PHE A 627 16.01 -24.81 1.19
CA PHE A 627 14.87 -25.62 0.75
C PHE A 627 15.24 -26.88 -0.07
N TYR A 628 16.55 -27.12 -0.30
CA TYR A 628 17.04 -28.37 -0.89
C TYR A 628 17.21 -29.49 0.13
N MET A 629 17.11 -29.17 1.43
CA MET A 629 17.30 -30.12 2.51
C MET A 629 16.00 -30.83 2.87
N SER A 630 16.09 -32.17 3.02
CA SER A 630 14.96 -33.02 3.40
C SER A 630 14.81 -33.16 4.92
N ASP A 631 13.70 -33.79 5.36
CA ASP A 631 13.41 -34.07 6.78
C ASP A 631 14.11 -35.35 7.29
N VAL A 632 15.34 -35.63 6.85
CA VAL A 632 16.16 -36.68 7.41
C VAL A 632 17.12 -36.11 8.44
N GLU A 633 17.50 -36.89 9.43
CA GLU A 633 18.22 -36.41 10.62
C GLU A 633 19.48 -35.60 10.25
N GLU A 634 20.23 -36.05 9.23
CA GLU A 634 21.48 -35.43 8.80
C GLU A 634 21.26 -34.08 8.07
N GLN A 635 20.07 -33.81 7.56
CA GLN A 635 19.77 -32.64 6.74
C GLN A 635 18.82 -31.64 7.43
N ARG A 636 18.02 -32.07 8.42
CA ARG A 636 16.98 -31.25 9.07
C ARG A 636 17.51 -29.91 9.57
N GLU A 637 18.64 -29.91 10.27
CA GLU A 637 19.22 -28.68 10.81
C GLU A 637 19.81 -27.80 9.70
N GLN A 638 20.29 -28.39 8.60
CA GLN A 638 20.85 -27.66 7.49
C GLN A 638 19.81 -26.85 6.73
N PHE A 639 18.53 -27.25 6.78
CA PHE A 639 17.42 -26.47 6.23
C PHE A 639 17.39 -25.04 6.79
N TYR A 640 17.72 -24.85 8.05
CA TYR A 640 17.71 -23.55 8.74
C TYR A 640 19.02 -22.76 8.59
N THR A 641 19.95 -23.26 7.79
CA THR A 641 21.14 -22.50 7.40
C THR A 641 20.78 -21.62 6.19
N PRO A 642 20.76 -20.29 6.34
CA PRO A 642 20.34 -19.43 5.25
C PRO A 642 21.22 -19.56 4.01
N ILE A 643 20.59 -19.72 2.86
CA ILE A 643 21.24 -19.71 1.55
C ILE A 643 20.78 -18.51 0.73
N GLU A 644 21.62 -18.02 -0.18
CA GLU A 644 21.23 -16.99 -1.13
C GLU A 644 20.18 -17.53 -2.10
N ILE A 645 19.10 -16.77 -2.29
CA ILE A 645 18.03 -17.11 -3.21
C ILE A 645 18.35 -16.48 -4.58
N ALA A 646 19.05 -17.21 -5.42
CA ALA A 646 19.48 -16.75 -6.75
C ALA A 646 18.29 -16.34 -7.66
N ASP A 647 17.10 -16.90 -7.44
CA ASP A 647 15.89 -16.58 -8.17
C ASP A 647 15.27 -15.22 -7.81
N LEU A 648 15.69 -14.61 -6.70
CA LEU A 648 15.24 -13.30 -6.24
C LEU A 648 16.37 -12.27 -6.37
N PRO A 649 16.67 -11.78 -7.58
CA PRO A 649 17.76 -10.83 -7.79
C PRO A 649 17.53 -9.54 -7.00
N THR A 650 18.63 -8.93 -6.57
CA THR A 650 18.66 -7.70 -5.78
C THR A 650 19.51 -6.68 -6.50
N ALA A 651 18.96 -6.06 -7.51
CA ALA A 651 19.60 -4.94 -8.20
C ALA A 651 18.78 -3.70 -7.97
N PHE A 652 19.43 -2.64 -7.50
CA PHE A 652 18.83 -1.32 -7.44
C PHE A 652 19.66 -0.36 -8.29
N SER A 653 18.99 0.49 -9.02
CA SER A 653 19.60 1.61 -9.71
C SER A 653 18.76 2.87 -9.47
N ARG A 654 19.39 4.02 -9.53
CA ARG A 654 18.77 5.31 -9.24
C ARG A 654 17.46 5.55 -10.00
N LYS A 655 17.33 5.08 -11.23
CA LYS A 655 16.09 5.17 -12.01
C LYS A 655 14.87 4.51 -11.34
N LEU A 656 15.08 3.54 -10.44
CA LEU A 656 14.00 2.81 -9.75
C LEU A 656 13.35 3.59 -8.60
N TYR A 657 13.80 4.82 -8.31
CA TYR A 657 13.10 5.70 -7.37
C TYR A 657 11.75 6.14 -7.92
N PHE A 658 11.67 6.41 -9.22
CA PHE A 658 10.43 6.81 -9.90
C PHE A 658 10.20 5.93 -11.14
N TRP A 659 8.95 5.59 -11.38
CA TRP A 659 8.57 4.83 -12.57
C TRP A 659 8.68 5.69 -13.83
N PRO A 660 8.93 5.08 -15.01
CA PRO A 660 9.00 5.81 -16.26
C PRO A 660 7.62 6.33 -16.68
N ILE A 661 7.59 7.50 -17.29
CA ILE A 661 6.41 8.01 -17.99
C ILE A 661 6.38 7.33 -19.36
N SER A 662 5.20 6.84 -19.79
CA SER A 662 5.11 6.09 -21.02
C SER A 662 5.44 6.94 -22.25
N HIS A 663 6.01 6.28 -23.26
CA HIS A 663 6.35 6.91 -24.51
C HIS A 663 5.13 7.56 -25.20
N ASP A 664 3.97 6.91 -25.13
CA ASP A 664 2.74 7.45 -25.71
C ASP A 664 2.30 8.76 -25.03
N GLU A 665 2.45 8.88 -23.70
CA GLU A 665 2.14 10.11 -22.99
C GLU A 665 3.15 11.24 -23.32
N LEU A 666 4.43 10.91 -23.43
CA LEU A 666 5.45 11.85 -23.83
C LEU A 666 5.29 12.32 -25.28
N LYS A 667 4.77 11.47 -26.18
CA LYS A 667 4.39 11.85 -27.56
C LYS A 667 3.17 12.76 -27.59
N ARG A 668 2.17 12.47 -26.74
CA ARG A 668 0.93 13.25 -26.68
C ARG A 668 1.13 14.61 -26.05
N ASN A 669 2.08 14.74 -25.12
CA ASN A 669 2.39 15.98 -24.45
C ASN A 669 3.91 16.24 -24.50
N LYS A 670 4.34 17.09 -25.45
CA LYS A 670 5.74 17.42 -25.69
C LYS A 670 6.41 18.23 -24.56
N ARG A 671 5.61 18.76 -23.61
CA ARG A 671 6.14 19.44 -22.43
C ARG A 671 6.37 18.49 -21.25
N LEU A 672 6.08 17.19 -21.39
CA LEU A 672 6.46 16.18 -20.42
C LEU A 672 7.95 15.83 -20.55
N THR A 673 8.62 15.76 -19.42
CA THR A 673 10.00 15.27 -19.31
C THR A 673 10.01 13.87 -18.69
N GLN A 674 10.97 13.03 -19.09
CA GLN A 674 11.12 11.68 -18.54
C GLN A 674 11.84 11.73 -17.19
N ASN A 675 11.57 10.73 -16.33
CA ASN A 675 12.30 10.54 -15.08
C ASN A 675 13.76 10.15 -15.32
N PRO A 676 14.71 10.62 -14.48
CA PRO A 676 16.14 10.38 -14.66
C PRO A 676 16.48 8.88 -14.76
N GLY A 677 17.39 8.58 -15.69
CA GLY A 677 17.87 7.20 -15.94
C GLY A 677 16.95 6.35 -16.82
N TRP A 678 15.76 6.85 -17.18
CA TRP A 678 14.90 6.23 -18.19
C TRP A 678 15.15 6.89 -19.53
N THR A 679 15.56 6.11 -20.54
CA THR A 679 15.84 6.60 -21.89
C THR A 679 14.63 6.35 -22.78
N TYR A 680 14.41 7.27 -23.71
CA TYR A 680 13.57 7.01 -24.86
C TYR A 680 14.22 5.92 -25.73
N ASN A 681 13.52 4.88 -26.06
CA ASN A 681 13.91 3.96 -27.13
C ASN A 681 13.72 4.59 -28.53
N CYS A 682 13.73 5.90 -28.64
CA CYS A 682 13.52 6.64 -29.88
C CYS A 682 14.84 7.04 -30.58
N LEU A 683 15.95 6.37 -30.26
CA LEU A 683 17.22 6.57 -30.96
C LEU A 683 17.23 6.05 -32.42
N LEU A 684 16.11 5.51 -32.91
CA LEU A 684 15.99 5.07 -34.29
C LEU A 684 15.51 6.17 -35.26
N TYR A 685 15.20 7.40 -34.79
CA TYR A 685 14.66 8.47 -35.65
C TYR A 685 15.43 9.80 -35.64
N THR A 686 16.60 9.89 -35.02
CA THR A 686 17.37 11.14 -34.94
C THR A 686 18.68 11.14 -35.73
N SER A 687 18.97 10.11 -36.48
CA SER A 687 19.94 10.26 -37.58
C SER A 687 19.17 10.51 -38.87
N PRO A 688 19.36 11.65 -39.55
CA PRO A 688 18.82 11.82 -40.88
C PRO A 688 19.30 10.64 -41.74
N SER A 689 18.38 10.03 -42.46
CA SER A 689 18.71 9.00 -43.43
C SER A 689 19.75 9.59 -44.39
N PRO A 690 20.77 8.82 -44.80
CA PRO A 690 21.71 9.31 -45.85
C PRO A 690 21.02 9.77 -47.14
N ARG A 691 19.72 9.46 -47.32
CA ARG A 691 18.91 9.94 -48.46
C ARG A 691 18.36 11.35 -48.28
N ASP A 692 18.31 11.90 -47.06
CA ASP A 692 17.78 13.25 -46.80
C ASP A 692 18.86 14.33 -46.99
N VAL A 693 20.08 13.94 -47.25
CA VAL A 693 21.23 14.85 -47.44
C VAL A 693 21.53 15.12 -48.92
N GLU A 694 20.91 14.36 -49.84
CA GLU A 694 21.14 14.52 -51.29
C GLU A 694 20.08 15.41 -52.02
N GLU A 695 19.07 15.94 -51.31
CA GLU A 695 18.04 16.80 -51.89
C GLU A 695 17.94 18.20 -51.24
N SER A 696 19.06 18.76 -50.76
CA SER A 696 19.10 20.16 -50.34
C SER A 696 20.16 20.95 -51.11
#